data_e25cbf45caec9c1cb9ee89e13d3d3250
#
_entry.id   e25cbf45caec9c1cb9ee89e13d3d3250
#
_cell.length_a   1.000
_cell.length_b   1.000
_cell.length_c   1.000
_cell.angle_alpha   90.00
_cell.angle_beta   90.00
_cell.angle_gamma   90.00
#
_symmetry.space_group_name_H-M   'P 1'
#
loop_
_entity.id
_entity.type
_entity.pdbx_description
1 polymer ?
#
loop_
_entity_poly.entity_id
_entity_poly.type
_entity_poly.pdbx_seq_one_letter_code
_entity_poly.pdbx_strand_id
1 'polypeptide(L)'
;MGRVSLCLVIMFFICSAQKIDAQVQNIREKQDTISATKSLEHIRPENIKKGPLNNALDVLSGQSAGVNVTTNGTDRLAMLNSIRVRGTTSIMGGNDPLVIIDGVTSDIATLSTIYPADIESFTILKNATETAMYGSRGASGVIEIKTKKGTGRGFEISYDGNYGFESMYKHLQMLNGPEYIATAEALGLDYNNGGYNTNFHDVITRTGLIHQHHLAFSGGSENSNYRASFGFMDHNTIVKVNDYRNLVVKLDATQKAFDGRLVGDFGVYGYSSKIHDIFDTRMLFYSAAAQNPTYPAGTDVNGNWVKNSAASHINHPGALLYEKNDSEERNFNTHLGLKFNILDNLILSAFGSYLYSSTGNAQFCPTWVWAQGNVYRGEFKGEDYFTNVSLSYNNAWGDSHLDAVVGAEYLKQVRTGLWVQAKGITTNDFSYNNIGATSSRPFGGTSSSYEDPSLASIMGSVTYSYKDRYSIAAALRGDGSSMVSDNNTFGFFPSVSLGWDVKKEGFLSDTDFITMLKLRTGYGRSGNLGGITSYTTLNTVKENGIVSINGAPTVTMGSIRNTNPDLKWETRSTFNIGFDLGIWDNRLMLTSELYYSKTTDMLYEYDVPVPTFAFDKLMANIGSMSNQGVELGISVVPIQRKDMEMNINFNMSYQKNKLLSLSGEYNGMHITASDITPIGSLYGAGQNGGDNNVVYQIVGQPLGVFYLPHCKGLKENELGGYSYDIEDLNDDGEIDFSDGGDRYIAGQATPKVTIGSNISFRYKSFDIAMQINGAFGHKIFNGTGLAYTNMSIFPDYNVLKGAPEKNIIDQNVSDYWLEKGDYVNIEHITIGYNIPMKSKAVKSLRLSAGISNLATITGYSGLTPMINSYVVSNTLGIDDKRTYPLYRTYSLGLSIQF
;
A
#
# COMPACT_ATOMS: atom_id res chain seq x y z
N MET A 1 24.71 39.05 6.77
CA MET A 1 24.22 39.16 8.15
C MET A 1 23.18 38.07 8.35
N GLY A 2 23.55 36.87 8.81
CA GLY A 2 22.64 35.72 8.87
C GLY A 2 23.23 34.49 9.57
N ARG A 3 24.26 34.64 10.40
CA ARG A 3 24.89 33.50 11.09
C ARG A 3 24.98 33.57 12.62
N VAL A 4 24.32 34.52 13.27
CA VAL A 4 24.44 34.72 14.74
C VAL A 4 23.15 34.46 15.50
N SER A 5 22.01 34.31 14.84
CA SER A 5 20.72 34.14 15.55
C SER A 5 20.38 32.70 15.95
N LEU A 6 21.04 31.67 15.43
CA LEU A 6 20.68 30.28 15.74
C LEU A 6 21.36 29.75 17.03
N CYS A 7 22.45 30.35 17.47
CA CYS A 7 23.17 29.92 18.67
C CYS A 7 22.60 30.53 19.97
N LEU A 8 21.81 31.58 19.91
CA LEU A 8 21.24 32.27 21.09
C LEU A 8 19.96 31.61 21.62
N VAL A 9 19.26 30.82 20.80
CA VAL A 9 18.06 30.09 21.22
C VAL A 9 18.41 28.82 22.00
N ILE A 10 19.58 28.25 21.79
CA ILE A 10 20.05 27.03 22.46
C ILE A 10 20.60 27.27 23.87
N MET A 11 21.01 28.50 24.20
CA MET A 11 21.67 28.82 25.49
C MET A 11 20.72 29.25 26.60
N PHE A 12 19.39 29.41 26.39
CA PHE A 12 18.48 29.90 27.42
C PHE A 12 17.75 28.82 28.22
N PHE A 13 18.04 27.52 28.01
CA PHE A 13 17.26 26.41 28.60
C PHE A 13 17.99 25.58 29.67
N ILE A 14 19.03 26.08 30.29
CA ILE A 14 19.67 25.35 31.38
C ILE A 14 19.54 26.14 32.68
N CYS A 15 18.50 25.89 33.46
CA CYS A 15 18.49 25.90 34.94
C CYS A 15 17.11 25.69 35.54
N SER A 16 17.01 24.72 36.37
CA SER A 16 16.16 24.39 37.50
C SER A 16 15.26 23.19 37.41
N ALA A 17 15.71 22.10 38.04
CA ALA A 17 14.92 20.91 38.33
C ALA A 17 14.48 20.89 39.81
N GLN A 18 13.27 20.48 40.10
CA GLN A 18 12.91 19.41 41.05
C GLN A 18 11.41 19.46 41.45
N LYS A 19 10.83 18.26 41.47
CA LYS A 19 9.51 17.82 41.97
C LYS A 19 8.30 18.04 41.04
N ILE A 20 7.88 16.94 40.36
CA ILE A 20 6.49 16.53 40.09
C ILE A 20 6.53 15.22 39.25
N ASP A 21 6.82 14.08 39.87
CA ASP A 21 6.81 12.75 39.18
C ASP A 21 5.50 11.98 39.33
N ALA A 22 4.60 12.37 40.25
CA ALA A 22 3.38 11.61 40.52
C ALA A 22 2.14 12.06 39.70
N GLN A 23 2.12 13.30 39.20
CA GLN A 23 0.95 13.82 38.47
C GLN A 23 0.98 13.50 36.98
N VAL A 24 2.14 13.36 36.36
CA VAL A 24 2.25 13.08 34.90
C VAL A 24 1.96 11.63 34.57
N GLN A 25 2.29 10.68 35.44
CA GLN A 25 1.86 9.28 35.29
C GLN A 25 0.34 9.12 35.44
N ASN A 26 -0.27 9.86 36.37
CA ASN A 26 -1.74 9.88 36.55
C ASN A 26 -2.49 10.49 35.37
N ILE A 27 -1.89 11.42 34.61
CA ILE A 27 -2.53 12.00 33.42
C ILE A 27 -2.41 11.02 32.22
N ARG A 28 -1.32 10.28 32.08
CA ARG A 28 -1.17 9.24 31.06
C ARG A 28 -2.11 8.05 31.31
N GLU A 29 -2.21 7.55 32.53
CA GLU A 29 -3.16 6.49 32.91
C GLU A 29 -4.62 6.96 32.82
N LYS A 30 -4.91 8.25 33.09
CA LYS A 30 -6.25 8.79 32.90
C LYS A 30 -6.64 9.03 31.44
N GLN A 31 -5.71 9.35 30.56
CA GLN A 31 -6.00 9.42 29.10
C GLN A 31 -6.34 8.06 28.50
N ASP A 32 -5.77 6.98 29.02
CA ASP A 32 -6.10 5.62 28.59
C ASP A 32 -7.47 5.12 29.13
N THR A 33 -8.01 5.73 30.16
CA THR A 33 -9.32 5.36 30.74
C THR A 33 -10.55 6.03 30.10
N ILE A 34 -10.36 7.06 29.26
CA ILE A 34 -11.48 7.88 28.70
C ILE A 34 -11.98 7.36 27.34
N SER A 35 -11.78 6.12 27.03
CA SER A 35 -12.07 5.63 25.68
C SER A 35 -13.16 4.57 25.62
N ALA A 36 -14.32 4.82 26.25
CA ALA A 36 -15.47 3.92 26.05
C ALA A 36 -16.01 3.95 24.60
N THR A 37 -15.70 5.01 23.83
CA THR A 37 -16.14 5.16 22.44
C THR A 37 -15.10 4.74 21.41
N LYS A 38 -13.83 4.53 21.78
CA LYS A 38 -12.74 4.17 20.86
C LYS A 38 -12.54 2.67 20.78
N SER A 39 -12.13 2.18 19.64
CA SER A 39 -11.67 0.81 19.46
C SER A 39 -10.38 0.54 20.23
N LEU A 40 -10.25 -0.66 20.81
CA LEU A 40 -9.07 -1.07 21.58
C LEU A 40 -7.90 -1.57 20.71
N GLU A 41 -7.96 -1.36 19.40
CA GLU A 41 -6.93 -1.84 18.49
C GLU A 41 -5.64 -0.99 18.54
N HIS A 42 -4.87 -1.20 19.60
CA HIS A 42 -3.48 -0.76 19.68
C HIS A 42 -2.56 -1.95 19.43
N ILE A 43 -1.74 -1.87 18.41
CA ILE A 43 -0.68 -2.83 18.17
C ILE A 43 0.46 -2.48 19.12
N ARG A 44 0.66 -3.30 20.15
CA ARG A 44 1.69 -3.08 21.19
C ARG A 44 3.07 -3.46 20.68
N PRO A 45 4.14 -2.83 21.21
CA PRO A 45 5.52 -3.15 20.84
C PRO A 45 5.90 -4.62 20.99
N GLU A 46 5.37 -5.31 21.98
CA GLU A 46 5.60 -6.74 22.21
C GLU A 46 5.04 -7.62 21.09
N ASN A 47 4.06 -7.13 20.33
CA ASN A 47 3.46 -7.81 19.18
C ASN A 47 4.15 -7.47 17.86
N ILE A 48 5.07 -6.49 17.88
CA ILE A 48 5.83 -6.11 16.70
C ILE A 48 6.86 -7.21 16.40
N LYS A 49 6.92 -7.63 15.16
CA LYS A 49 7.88 -8.64 14.68
C LYS A 49 9.29 -8.33 15.16
N LYS A 50 9.91 -9.28 15.83
CA LYS A 50 11.34 -9.23 16.21
C LYS A 50 12.14 -10.04 15.18
N GLY A 51 12.56 -9.40 14.11
CA GLY A 51 13.35 -10.04 13.04
C GLY A 51 13.62 -9.07 11.91
N PRO A 52 14.35 -9.47 10.89
CA PRO A 52 14.56 -8.62 9.73
C PRO A 52 13.24 -8.39 9.03
N LEU A 53 12.84 -7.15 9.03
CA LEU A 53 11.67 -6.66 8.33
C LEU A 53 12.17 -5.78 7.19
N ASN A 54 11.61 -5.99 6.00
CA ASN A 54 11.98 -5.19 4.85
C ASN A 54 11.46 -3.76 4.99
N ASN A 55 10.29 -3.59 5.63
CA ASN A 55 9.73 -2.28 5.92
C ASN A 55 8.76 -2.30 7.12
N ALA A 56 8.30 -1.12 7.56
CA ALA A 56 7.33 -0.97 8.65
C ALA A 56 5.95 -1.54 8.33
N LEU A 57 5.58 -1.69 7.06
CA LEU A 57 4.28 -2.21 6.63
C LEU A 57 4.15 -3.71 6.87
N ASP A 58 5.27 -4.44 6.78
CA ASP A 58 5.31 -5.87 7.12
C ASP A 58 4.90 -6.10 8.58
N VAL A 59 5.09 -5.09 9.46
CA VAL A 59 4.63 -5.15 10.85
C VAL A 59 3.11 -5.14 10.93
N LEU A 60 2.43 -4.41 10.04
CA LEU A 60 0.96 -4.24 10.05
C LEU A 60 0.22 -5.43 9.44
N SER A 61 0.89 -6.21 8.60
CA SER A 61 0.26 -7.36 7.93
C SER A 61 -0.31 -8.33 8.95
N GLY A 62 -1.60 -8.67 8.84
CA GLY A 62 -2.28 -9.60 9.73
C GLY A 62 -2.43 -9.17 11.19
N GLN A 63 -2.17 -7.90 11.56
CA GLN A 63 -2.24 -7.42 12.94
C GLN A 63 -3.62 -6.91 13.34
N SER A 64 -4.41 -6.42 12.41
CA SER A 64 -5.70 -5.78 12.67
C SER A 64 -6.77 -6.30 11.71
N ALA A 65 -7.95 -6.61 12.24
CA ALA A 65 -9.10 -7.00 11.43
C ALA A 65 -9.51 -5.84 10.49
N GLY A 66 -9.83 -6.16 9.23
CA GLY A 66 -10.23 -5.17 8.22
C GLY A 66 -9.08 -4.34 7.64
N VAL A 67 -7.83 -4.63 8.02
CA VAL A 67 -6.63 -4.03 7.43
C VAL A 67 -5.93 -5.05 6.54
N ASN A 68 -5.94 -4.78 5.27
CA ASN A 68 -5.32 -5.64 4.27
C ASN A 68 -4.05 -4.96 3.74
N VAL A 69 -2.94 -5.63 3.95
CA VAL A 69 -1.65 -5.25 3.38
C VAL A 69 -1.36 -6.23 2.25
N THR A 70 -1.28 -5.74 1.02
CA THR A 70 -0.97 -6.58 -0.14
C THR A 70 0.36 -6.16 -0.73
N THR A 71 1.19 -7.13 -1.01
CA THR A 71 2.32 -6.95 -1.91
C THR A 71 1.79 -7.04 -3.33
N ASN A 72 1.99 -6.01 -4.14
CA ASN A 72 1.78 -6.14 -5.57
C ASN A 72 2.86 -7.08 -6.09
N GLY A 73 2.51 -8.35 -6.36
CA GLY A 73 3.43 -9.39 -6.84
C GLY A 73 4.02 -9.15 -8.23
N THR A 74 3.97 -7.93 -8.74
CA THR A 74 4.38 -7.59 -10.10
C THR A 74 5.72 -6.90 -10.18
N ASP A 75 6.16 -6.25 -9.12
CA ASP A 75 7.44 -5.56 -9.07
C ASP A 75 7.90 -5.42 -7.64
N ARG A 76 9.17 -5.72 -7.40
CA ARG A 76 9.72 -5.67 -6.05
C ARG A 76 9.89 -4.25 -5.51
N LEU A 77 10.21 -3.32 -6.38
CA LEU A 77 10.39 -1.93 -6.00
C LEU A 77 9.05 -1.19 -5.91
N ALA A 78 8.04 -1.70 -6.56
CA ALA A 78 6.65 -1.46 -6.23
C ALA A 78 6.25 -2.13 -4.89
N MET A 79 7.21 -2.34 -3.98
CA MET A 79 6.97 -2.70 -2.56
C MET A 79 6.26 -1.58 -1.79
N LEU A 80 5.63 -0.68 -2.45
CA LEU A 80 4.49 0.04 -1.95
C LEU A 80 3.38 -0.98 -1.76
N ASN A 81 3.51 -1.75 -0.70
CA ASN A 81 2.41 -2.55 -0.22
C ASN A 81 1.19 -1.66 -0.21
N SER A 82 0.17 -2.00 -0.95
CA SER A 82 -1.05 -1.24 -0.84
C SER A 82 -1.72 -1.63 0.47
N ILE A 83 -2.14 -0.62 1.22
CA ILE A 83 -2.93 -0.84 2.43
C ILE A 83 -4.38 -0.47 2.11
N ARG A 84 -5.30 -1.33 2.51
CA ARG A 84 -6.74 -1.06 2.45
C ARG A 84 -7.35 -1.26 3.82
N VAL A 85 -8.12 -0.26 4.26
CA VAL A 85 -8.90 -0.33 5.50
C VAL A 85 -10.37 -0.50 5.12
N ARG A 86 -10.95 -1.66 5.45
CA ARG A 86 -12.34 -2.02 5.12
C ARG A 86 -12.64 -2.02 3.60
N GLY A 87 -11.62 -2.38 2.81
CA GLY A 87 -11.76 -2.57 1.36
C GLY A 87 -11.75 -1.27 0.55
N THR A 88 -12.16 -1.37 -0.71
CA THR A 88 -12.24 -0.25 -1.66
C THR A 88 -13.51 0.55 -1.43
N THR A 89 -13.41 1.86 -1.30
CA THR A 89 -14.50 2.76 -0.95
C THR A 89 -14.86 3.77 -2.04
N SER A 90 -14.02 3.89 -3.05
CA SER A 90 -14.21 4.73 -4.23
C SER A 90 -13.59 4.05 -5.46
N ILE A 91 -14.11 4.34 -6.65
CA ILE A 91 -13.55 3.84 -7.91
C ILE A 91 -12.40 4.74 -8.37
N MET A 92 -12.59 6.04 -8.41
CA MET A 92 -11.61 7.01 -8.89
C MET A 92 -10.97 7.82 -7.76
N GLY A 93 -11.66 7.97 -6.62
CA GLY A 93 -11.11 8.59 -5.43
C GLY A 93 -10.04 7.71 -4.77
N GLY A 94 -9.09 8.29 -4.08
CA GLY A 94 -8.05 7.57 -3.36
C GLY A 94 -8.63 6.61 -2.32
N ASN A 95 -8.08 5.43 -2.23
CA ASN A 95 -8.47 4.40 -1.25
C ASN A 95 -7.37 4.11 -0.21
N ASP A 96 -6.26 4.83 -0.28
CA ASP A 96 -5.16 4.69 0.66
C ASP A 96 -5.51 5.37 1.99
N PRO A 97 -5.21 4.74 3.14
CA PRO A 97 -5.40 5.38 4.42
C PRO A 97 -4.47 6.57 4.60
N LEU A 98 -4.92 7.57 5.34
CA LEU A 98 -4.06 8.66 5.77
C LEU A 98 -3.00 8.13 6.73
N VAL A 99 -1.74 8.38 6.46
CA VAL A 99 -0.62 8.04 7.35
C VAL A 99 -0.21 9.27 8.16
N ILE A 100 -0.07 9.09 9.47
CA ILE A 100 0.39 10.14 10.38
C ILE A 100 1.55 9.60 11.21
N ILE A 101 2.70 10.26 11.14
CA ILE A 101 3.91 9.87 11.86
C ILE A 101 4.26 10.99 12.85
N ASP A 102 4.16 10.70 14.14
CA ASP A 102 4.40 11.68 15.23
C ASP A 102 3.61 13.00 15.07
N GLY A 103 2.37 12.93 14.52
CA GLY A 103 1.51 14.06 14.24
C GLY A 103 1.69 14.70 12.86
N VAL A 104 2.70 14.31 12.09
CA VAL A 104 2.95 14.80 10.74
C VAL A 104 2.18 13.97 9.71
N THR A 105 1.42 14.63 8.85
CA THR A 105 0.80 13.99 7.68
C THR A 105 1.88 13.46 6.74
N SER A 106 1.78 12.20 6.39
CA SER A 106 2.72 11.45 5.57
C SER A 106 1.99 10.53 4.60
N ASP A 107 2.75 9.74 3.87
CA ASP A 107 2.26 8.74 2.92
C ASP A 107 2.79 7.33 3.23
N ILE A 108 2.29 6.35 2.49
CA ILE A 108 2.70 4.95 2.63
C ILE A 108 4.19 4.77 2.23
N ALA A 109 4.68 5.56 1.28
CA ALA A 109 6.08 5.51 0.85
C ALA A 109 7.01 5.92 2.00
N THR A 110 6.73 7.04 2.66
CA THR A 110 7.46 7.49 3.86
C THR A 110 7.37 6.47 4.99
N LEU A 111 6.17 5.89 5.25
CA LEU A 111 5.99 4.85 6.25
C LEU A 111 6.90 3.65 5.98
N SER A 112 7.05 3.24 4.72
CA SER A 112 7.89 2.10 4.34
C SER A 112 9.38 2.31 4.66
N THR A 113 9.83 3.55 4.80
CA THR A 113 11.24 3.89 5.11
C THR A 113 11.55 3.96 6.60
N ILE A 114 10.52 4.00 7.48
CA ILE A 114 10.74 4.01 8.94
C ILE A 114 11.33 2.67 9.37
N TYR A 115 12.41 2.75 10.12
CA TYR A 115 13.02 1.55 10.67
C TYR A 115 12.13 0.95 11.77
N PRO A 116 11.76 -0.34 11.68
CA PRO A 116 10.81 -0.94 12.64
C PRO A 116 11.23 -0.82 14.11
N ALA A 117 12.54 -0.78 14.40
CA ALA A 117 13.05 -0.58 15.76
C ALA A 117 12.75 0.81 16.34
N ASP A 118 12.47 1.81 15.52
CA ASP A 118 12.05 3.15 15.97
C ASP A 118 10.56 3.26 16.26
N ILE A 119 9.77 2.28 15.89
CA ILE A 119 8.32 2.31 16.09
C ILE A 119 7.98 1.96 17.54
N GLU A 120 7.19 2.78 18.19
CA GLU A 120 6.62 2.54 19.51
C GLU A 120 5.26 1.84 19.40
N SER A 121 4.39 2.38 18.56
CA SER A 121 3.04 1.82 18.37
C SER A 121 2.42 2.26 17.05
N PHE A 122 1.47 1.43 16.59
CA PHE A 122 0.51 1.77 15.55
C PHE A 122 -0.88 1.87 16.16
N THR A 123 -1.64 2.86 15.73
CA THR A 123 -3.07 3.00 15.99
C THR A 123 -3.79 3.09 14.67
N ILE A 124 -4.79 2.22 14.46
CA ILE A 124 -5.56 2.20 13.23
C ILE A 124 -6.97 2.68 13.52
N LEU A 125 -7.32 3.83 12.95
CA LEU A 125 -8.63 4.46 13.09
C LEU A 125 -9.49 4.07 11.89
N LYS A 126 -10.55 3.33 12.16
CA LYS A 126 -11.43 2.75 11.11
C LYS A 126 -12.84 3.29 11.14
N ASN A 127 -13.28 3.74 12.31
CA ASN A 127 -14.65 4.20 12.53
C ASN A 127 -14.82 5.66 12.16
N ALA A 128 -15.98 6.02 11.66
CA ALA A 128 -16.25 7.37 11.19
C ALA A 128 -16.06 8.43 12.28
N THR A 129 -16.37 8.11 13.55
CA THR A 129 -16.16 9.02 14.68
C THR A 129 -14.69 9.23 15.03
N GLU A 130 -13.86 8.20 14.84
CA GLU A 130 -12.41 8.27 15.05
C GLU A 130 -11.73 9.05 13.90
N THR A 131 -12.20 8.85 12.67
CA THR A 131 -11.63 9.47 11.46
C THR A 131 -12.20 10.86 11.17
N ALA A 132 -13.32 11.25 11.80
CA ALA A 132 -13.99 12.53 11.57
C ALA A 132 -13.08 13.74 11.82
N MET A 133 -12.17 13.65 12.82
CA MET A 133 -11.21 14.70 13.11
C MET A 133 -10.19 14.92 11.99
N TYR A 134 -10.06 13.97 11.07
CA TYR A 134 -9.18 14.04 9.90
C TYR A 134 -9.94 14.45 8.62
N GLY A 135 -11.27 14.62 8.71
CA GLY A 135 -12.12 15.16 7.67
C GLY A 135 -12.04 14.42 6.34
N SER A 136 -11.82 15.19 5.29
CA SER A 136 -11.72 14.66 3.93
C SER A 136 -10.53 13.75 3.68
N ARG A 137 -9.51 13.80 4.51
CA ARG A 137 -8.32 12.93 4.40
C ARG A 137 -8.50 11.58 5.10
N GLY A 138 -9.46 11.47 6.02
CA GLY A 138 -9.70 10.28 6.83
C GLY A 138 -10.69 9.27 6.24
N ALA A 139 -11.24 9.49 5.05
CA ALA A 139 -12.31 8.66 4.47
C ALA A 139 -11.93 7.19 4.30
N SER A 140 -10.69 6.90 3.95
CA SER A 140 -10.17 5.54 3.76
C SER A 140 -9.51 4.95 5.01
N GLY A 141 -9.73 5.57 6.19
CA GLY A 141 -9.09 5.20 7.45
C GLY A 141 -7.83 6.02 7.72
N VAL A 142 -7.32 5.90 8.95
CA VAL A 142 -6.09 6.60 9.38
C VAL A 142 -5.16 5.61 10.07
N ILE A 143 -3.89 5.64 9.74
CA ILE A 143 -2.82 4.90 10.39
C ILE A 143 -1.93 5.91 11.10
N GLU A 144 -2.02 5.94 12.42
CA GLU A 144 -1.21 6.79 13.27
C GLU A 144 -0.03 5.97 13.81
N ILE A 145 1.17 6.45 13.58
CA ILE A 145 2.41 5.87 14.05
C ILE A 145 3.03 6.78 15.10
N LYS A 146 3.31 6.20 16.26
CA LYS A 146 4.15 6.83 17.26
C LYS A 146 5.51 6.18 17.24
N THR A 147 6.53 7.01 17.17
CA THR A 147 7.91 6.52 17.24
C THR A 147 8.44 6.65 18.64
N LYS A 148 9.44 5.83 18.95
CA LYS A 148 10.13 5.83 20.26
C LYS A 148 10.78 7.19 20.53
N LYS A 149 10.55 7.72 21.71
CA LYS A 149 11.16 8.96 22.23
C LYS A 149 12.20 8.65 23.31
N GLY A 150 12.97 9.64 23.70
CA GLY A 150 13.90 9.53 24.81
C GLY A 150 13.16 9.26 26.12
N THR A 151 13.73 8.41 26.98
CA THR A 151 13.12 7.99 28.25
C THR A 151 13.76 8.81 29.34
N GLY A 152 13.85 9.83 29.70
CA GLY A 152 14.35 10.62 30.84
C GLY A 152 15.24 9.94 31.92
N ARG A 153 15.73 8.71 31.64
CA ARG A 153 16.44 7.83 32.58
C ARG A 153 17.86 7.50 32.11
N GLY A 154 18.72 8.51 32.11
CA GLY A 154 20.12 8.26 31.75
C GLY A 154 20.36 8.16 30.25
N PHE A 155 21.56 7.77 29.88
CA PHE A 155 21.99 7.61 28.50
C PHE A 155 21.93 6.13 28.09
N GLU A 156 21.35 5.84 26.96
CA GLU A 156 21.20 4.50 26.40
C GLU A 156 21.63 4.49 24.94
N ILE A 157 22.33 3.43 24.55
CA ILE A 157 22.67 3.13 23.16
C ILE A 157 22.04 1.81 22.80
N SER A 158 21.38 1.72 21.68
CA SER A 158 20.89 0.47 21.11
C SER A 158 21.41 0.28 19.70
N TYR A 159 21.75 -0.95 19.37
CA TYR A 159 22.12 -1.38 18.04
C TYR A 159 21.31 -2.60 17.65
N ASP A 160 20.70 -2.55 16.47
CA ASP A 160 19.99 -3.66 15.82
C ASP A 160 20.61 -3.90 14.45
N GLY A 161 21.10 -5.10 14.20
CA GLY A 161 21.70 -5.52 12.92
C GLY A 161 21.02 -6.78 12.42
N ASN A 162 20.71 -6.82 11.12
CA ASN A 162 20.10 -7.97 10.46
C ASN A 162 20.79 -8.29 9.14
N TYR A 163 20.98 -9.57 8.86
CA TYR A 163 21.46 -10.12 7.59
C TYR A 163 20.48 -11.14 7.07
N GLY A 164 20.12 -11.05 5.78
CA GLY A 164 19.20 -11.97 5.14
C GLY A 164 19.69 -12.43 3.78
N PHE A 165 19.41 -13.69 3.45
CA PHE A 165 19.65 -14.30 2.16
C PHE A 165 18.29 -14.60 1.51
N GLU A 166 18.12 -14.21 0.26
CA GLU A 166 16.87 -14.38 -0.48
C GLU A 166 17.04 -15.40 -1.59
N SER A 167 16.06 -16.28 -1.70
CA SER A 167 15.99 -17.25 -2.80
C SER A 167 14.57 -17.31 -3.34
N MET A 168 14.44 -17.53 -4.64
CA MET A 168 13.13 -17.70 -5.30
C MET A 168 12.38 -18.88 -4.65
N TYR A 169 11.12 -18.67 -4.29
CA TYR A 169 10.29 -19.67 -3.62
C TYR A 169 9.77 -20.73 -4.60
N LYS A 170 9.28 -20.29 -5.78
CA LYS A 170 8.70 -21.12 -6.83
C LYS A 170 9.02 -20.49 -8.18
N HIS A 171 9.29 -21.27 -9.19
CA HIS A 171 9.52 -20.83 -10.56
C HIS A 171 8.71 -21.70 -11.54
N LEU A 172 8.45 -21.15 -12.73
CA LEU A 172 7.75 -21.86 -13.78
C LEU A 172 8.62 -23.01 -14.29
N GLN A 173 8.02 -24.19 -14.43
CA GLN A 173 8.68 -25.37 -14.98
C GLN A 173 8.52 -25.36 -16.51
N MET A 174 9.41 -24.63 -17.19
CA MET A 174 9.43 -24.56 -18.65
C MET A 174 10.16 -25.75 -19.25
N LEU A 175 9.95 -26.06 -20.55
CA LEU A 175 10.75 -27.05 -21.27
C LEU A 175 12.22 -26.61 -21.25
N ASN A 176 13.14 -27.54 -20.98
CA ASN A 176 14.56 -27.32 -21.16
C ASN A 176 14.97 -27.61 -22.62
N GLY A 177 16.24 -27.36 -23.01
CA GLY A 177 16.70 -27.53 -24.39
C GLY A 177 16.39 -28.89 -24.99
N PRO A 178 16.79 -30.03 -24.37
CA PRO A 178 16.45 -31.37 -24.83
C PRO A 178 14.94 -31.65 -24.91
N GLU A 179 14.15 -31.23 -23.91
CA GLU A 179 12.71 -31.41 -23.91
C GLU A 179 12.03 -30.57 -25.00
N TYR A 180 12.49 -29.36 -25.24
CA TYR A 180 12.00 -28.46 -26.30
C TYR A 180 12.23 -29.06 -27.69
N ILE A 181 13.46 -29.55 -27.97
CA ILE A 181 13.84 -30.22 -29.22
C ILE A 181 12.97 -31.46 -29.44
N ALA A 182 12.92 -32.35 -28.45
CA ALA A 182 12.13 -33.59 -28.56
C ALA A 182 10.64 -33.31 -28.79
N THR A 183 10.08 -32.27 -28.17
CA THR A 183 8.68 -31.87 -28.40
C THR A 183 8.47 -31.35 -29.82
N ALA A 184 9.34 -30.47 -30.30
CA ALA A 184 9.23 -29.93 -31.66
C ALA A 184 9.35 -31.03 -32.74
N GLU A 185 10.29 -31.95 -32.57
CA GLU A 185 10.49 -33.10 -33.48
C GLU A 185 9.28 -34.06 -33.45
N ALA A 186 8.74 -34.35 -32.25
CA ALA A 186 7.57 -35.21 -32.12
C ALA A 186 6.31 -34.64 -32.79
N LEU A 187 6.20 -33.30 -32.81
CA LEU A 187 5.09 -32.59 -33.47
C LEU A 187 5.36 -32.25 -34.93
N GLY A 188 6.57 -32.55 -35.46
CA GLY A 188 6.94 -32.25 -36.84
C GLY A 188 7.05 -30.75 -37.13
N LEU A 189 7.37 -29.93 -36.13
CA LEU A 189 7.44 -28.48 -36.25
C LEU A 189 8.84 -28.00 -36.63
N ASP A 190 8.92 -26.99 -37.48
CA ASP A 190 10.15 -26.28 -37.75
C ASP A 190 10.58 -25.44 -36.55
N TYR A 191 11.82 -25.58 -36.09
CA TYR A 191 12.33 -24.83 -34.93
C TYR A 191 13.78 -24.40 -35.12
N ASN A 192 14.16 -23.35 -34.43
CA ASN A 192 15.54 -22.88 -34.37
C ASN A 192 16.29 -23.60 -33.25
N ASN A 193 17.32 -24.41 -33.61
CA ASN A 193 18.20 -25.04 -32.64
C ASN A 193 19.50 -24.25 -32.51
N GLY A 194 19.66 -23.51 -31.42
CA GLY A 194 20.90 -22.77 -31.13
C GLY A 194 22.04 -23.63 -30.60
N GLY A 195 21.77 -24.90 -30.27
CA GLY A 195 22.80 -25.83 -29.76
C GLY A 195 23.10 -25.71 -28.26
N TYR A 196 22.32 -24.96 -27.51
CA TYR A 196 22.50 -24.75 -26.07
C TYR A 196 21.39 -25.42 -25.24
N ASN A 197 21.55 -25.41 -23.93
CA ASN A 197 20.52 -25.78 -22.96
C ASN A 197 20.53 -24.75 -21.81
N THR A 198 19.90 -23.63 -22.06
CA THR A 198 19.96 -22.46 -21.20
C THR A 198 18.72 -22.38 -20.31
N ASN A 199 18.92 -22.32 -18.98
CA ASN A 199 17.90 -21.91 -18.06
C ASN A 199 17.91 -20.38 -17.93
N PHE A 200 17.01 -19.69 -18.58
CA PHE A 200 16.99 -18.23 -18.59
C PHE A 200 16.61 -17.61 -17.24
N HIS A 201 15.93 -18.34 -16.34
CA HIS A 201 15.72 -17.87 -14.98
C HIS A 201 17.06 -17.72 -14.24
N ASP A 202 18.02 -18.64 -14.42
CA ASP A 202 19.35 -18.54 -13.81
C ASP A 202 20.19 -17.42 -14.44
N VAL A 203 19.92 -17.07 -15.72
CA VAL A 203 20.56 -15.95 -16.38
C VAL A 203 20.20 -14.62 -15.70
N ILE A 204 18.95 -14.45 -15.25
CA ILE A 204 18.44 -13.20 -14.74
C ILE A 204 18.46 -13.11 -13.19
N THR A 205 18.53 -14.24 -12.50
CA THR A 205 18.42 -14.26 -11.04
C THR A 205 19.73 -14.59 -10.33
N ARG A 206 19.81 -14.23 -9.07
CA ARG A 206 20.86 -14.53 -8.11
C ARG A 206 20.27 -14.84 -6.74
N THR A 207 21.08 -15.35 -5.82
CA THR A 207 20.75 -15.27 -4.39
C THR A 207 20.80 -13.81 -3.96
N GLY A 208 19.67 -13.29 -3.49
CA GLY A 208 19.60 -11.93 -2.96
C GLY A 208 20.29 -11.82 -1.60
N LEU A 209 20.75 -10.63 -1.26
CA LEU A 209 21.37 -10.31 0.04
C LEU A 209 20.77 -9.02 0.56
N ILE A 210 20.25 -9.07 1.78
CA ILE A 210 19.81 -7.87 2.50
C ILE A 210 20.57 -7.74 3.80
N HIS A 211 21.06 -6.55 4.10
CA HIS A 211 21.56 -6.24 5.42
C HIS A 211 21.05 -4.88 5.91
N GLN A 212 20.77 -4.82 7.20
CA GLN A 212 20.21 -3.65 7.84
C GLN A 212 20.97 -3.37 9.14
N HIS A 213 21.21 -2.11 9.41
CA HIS A 213 21.86 -1.63 10.61
C HIS A 213 21.09 -0.45 11.17
N HIS A 214 20.79 -0.50 12.45
CA HIS A 214 20.13 0.57 13.15
C HIS A 214 20.85 0.87 14.46
N LEU A 215 21.20 2.14 14.64
CA LEU A 215 21.87 2.63 15.84
C LEU A 215 21.05 3.77 16.44
N ALA A 216 20.73 3.68 17.71
CA ALA A 216 20.00 4.74 18.38
C ALA A 216 20.66 5.13 19.71
N PHE A 217 20.58 6.42 19.98
CA PHE A 217 21.05 7.08 21.20
C PHE A 217 19.86 7.77 21.84
N SER A 218 19.61 7.50 23.08
CA SER A 218 18.53 8.16 23.83
C SER A 218 18.99 8.55 25.22
N GLY A 219 18.38 9.60 25.74
CA GLY A 219 18.70 10.07 27.07
C GLY A 219 17.79 11.20 27.49
N GLY A 220 18.05 11.72 28.68
CA GLY A 220 17.32 12.88 29.18
C GLY A 220 17.26 12.98 30.67
N SER A 221 16.39 13.87 31.12
CA SER A 221 16.04 14.18 32.51
C SER A 221 14.54 14.25 32.66
N GLU A 222 14.05 14.62 33.82
CA GLU A 222 12.60 14.86 34.05
C GLU A 222 12.01 15.91 33.11
N ASN A 223 12.82 16.90 32.72
CA ASN A 223 12.35 18.03 31.92
C ASN A 223 12.81 18.02 30.46
N SER A 224 13.75 17.17 30.12
CA SER A 224 14.32 17.14 28.77
C SER A 224 14.58 15.70 28.32
N ASN A 225 14.04 15.31 27.23
CA ASN A 225 14.28 13.98 26.61
C ASN A 225 14.72 14.16 25.18
N TYR A 226 15.65 13.32 24.74
CA TYR A 226 16.10 13.27 23.34
C TYR A 226 16.33 11.84 22.89
N ARG A 227 16.13 11.60 21.61
CA ARG A 227 16.50 10.38 20.91
C ARG A 227 17.01 10.74 19.52
N ALA A 228 18.14 10.15 19.14
CA ALA A 228 18.64 10.19 17.78
C ALA A 228 18.82 8.77 17.27
N SER A 229 18.43 8.48 16.03
CA SER A 229 18.65 7.19 15.43
C SER A 229 19.16 7.32 13.98
N PHE A 230 19.92 6.31 13.56
CA PHE A 230 20.53 6.16 12.25
C PHE A 230 20.23 4.76 11.74
N GLY A 231 19.55 4.66 10.60
CA GLY A 231 19.23 3.43 9.93
C GLY A 231 19.94 3.35 8.58
N PHE A 232 20.49 2.20 8.26
CA PHE A 232 21.08 1.90 6.96
C PHE A 232 20.58 0.54 6.48
N MET A 233 20.15 0.44 5.23
CA MET A 233 19.78 -0.80 4.57
C MET A 233 20.39 -0.85 3.18
N ASP A 234 20.98 -1.99 2.85
CA ASP A 234 21.44 -2.32 1.49
C ASP A 234 20.84 -3.68 1.11
N HIS A 235 20.14 -3.73 0.00
CA HIS A 235 19.37 -4.87 -0.43
C HIS A 235 19.60 -5.17 -1.91
N ASN A 236 20.42 -6.16 -2.16
CA ASN A 236 20.63 -6.76 -3.46
C ASN A 236 19.59 -7.85 -3.67
N THR A 237 18.71 -7.68 -4.64
CA THR A 237 17.54 -8.52 -4.86
C THR A 237 17.86 -9.84 -5.55
N ILE A 238 16.83 -10.69 -5.71
CA ILE A 238 16.93 -11.91 -6.51
C ILE A 238 17.18 -11.65 -8.02
N VAL A 239 16.87 -10.45 -8.53
CA VAL A 239 17.23 -10.03 -9.89
C VAL A 239 18.64 -9.47 -9.90
N LYS A 240 19.51 -9.90 -10.85
CA LYS A 240 20.97 -9.64 -10.82
C LYS A 240 21.36 -8.17 -10.74
N VAL A 241 20.60 -7.28 -11.33
CA VAL A 241 20.96 -5.85 -11.45
C VAL A 241 20.15 -4.95 -10.53
N ASN A 242 19.13 -5.49 -9.89
CA ASN A 242 18.26 -4.71 -9.04
C ASN A 242 18.81 -4.61 -7.62
N ASP A 243 18.95 -3.41 -7.11
CA ASP A 243 19.33 -3.13 -5.73
C ASP A 243 18.60 -1.91 -5.16
N TYR A 244 18.54 -1.89 -3.83
CA TYR A 244 17.92 -0.82 -3.07
C TYR A 244 18.80 -0.47 -1.88
N ARG A 245 19.12 0.82 -1.73
CA ARG A 245 19.89 1.33 -0.60
C ARG A 245 19.12 2.47 0.07
N ASN A 246 19.00 2.41 1.39
CA ASN A 246 18.30 3.41 2.18
C ASN A 246 19.15 3.86 3.38
N LEU A 247 19.24 5.16 3.57
CA LEU A 247 19.83 5.81 4.74
C LEU A 247 18.74 6.65 5.41
N VAL A 248 18.53 6.44 6.71
CA VAL A 248 17.51 7.13 7.51
C VAL A 248 18.17 7.81 8.70
N VAL A 249 17.77 9.02 8.99
CA VAL A 249 18.18 9.78 10.19
C VAL A 249 16.93 10.32 10.87
N LYS A 250 16.85 10.12 12.18
CA LYS A 250 15.76 10.64 13.00
C LYS A 250 16.31 11.30 14.25
N LEU A 251 15.72 12.42 14.63
CA LEU A 251 15.99 13.13 15.87
C LEU A 251 14.69 13.59 16.50
N ASP A 252 14.48 13.29 17.75
CA ASP A 252 13.37 13.76 18.57
C ASP A 252 13.91 14.41 19.85
N ALA A 253 13.30 15.51 20.25
CA ALA A 253 13.58 16.19 21.49
C ALA A 253 12.29 16.73 22.10
N THR A 254 12.13 16.50 23.40
CA THR A 254 10.99 17.06 24.16
C THR A 254 11.56 17.85 25.33
N GLN A 255 11.11 19.08 25.49
CA GLN A 255 11.51 19.97 26.55
C GLN A 255 10.30 20.50 27.31
N LYS A 256 10.35 20.43 28.64
CA LYS A 256 9.38 21.06 29.55
C LYS A 256 9.98 22.34 30.13
N ALA A 257 9.18 23.38 30.21
CA ALA A 257 9.54 24.66 30.77
C ALA A 257 8.41 25.20 31.68
N PHE A 258 8.70 26.20 32.52
CA PHE A 258 7.74 26.82 33.44
C PHE A 258 7.03 25.79 34.33
N ASP A 259 7.81 24.94 35.00
CA ASP A 259 7.29 23.86 35.84
C ASP A 259 6.33 22.91 35.13
N GLY A 260 6.60 22.65 33.87
CA GLY A 260 5.81 21.76 33.01
C GLY A 260 4.58 22.41 32.36
N ARG A 261 4.34 23.70 32.56
CA ARG A 261 3.24 24.43 31.89
C ARG A 261 3.43 24.55 30.40
N LEU A 262 4.68 24.63 29.94
CA LEU A 262 4.99 24.60 28.51
C LEU A 262 5.75 23.33 28.18
N VAL A 263 5.26 22.57 27.21
CA VAL A 263 5.94 21.40 26.66
C VAL A 263 6.19 21.66 25.16
N GLY A 264 7.45 21.67 24.77
CA GLY A 264 7.88 21.73 23.38
C GLY A 264 8.32 20.34 22.93
N ASP A 265 7.86 19.92 21.75
CA ASP A 265 8.24 18.68 21.08
C ASP A 265 8.77 19.03 19.69
N PHE A 266 10.01 18.65 19.43
CA PHE A 266 10.70 18.91 18.16
C PHE A 266 11.13 17.60 17.56
N GLY A 267 10.89 17.42 16.26
CA GLY A 267 11.35 16.25 15.54
C GLY A 267 11.89 16.58 14.16
N VAL A 268 12.86 15.78 13.76
CA VAL A 268 13.42 15.75 12.40
C VAL A 268 13.45 14.30 11.95
N TYR A 269 13.01 14.06 10.75
CA TYR A 269 13.09 12.78 10.07
C TYR A 269 13.57 13.01 8.64
N GLY A 270 14.57 12.29 8.20
CA GLY A 270 15.05 12.37 6.85
C GLY A 270 15.50 11.02 6.31
N TYR A 271 15.28 10.77 5.03
CA TYR A 271 15.83 9.61 4.36
C TYR A 271 16.37 9.96 2.97
N SER A 272 17.32 9.13 2.53
CA SER A 272 17.81 9.10 1.16
C SER A 272 17.81 7.67 0.68
N SER A 273 17.02 7.39 -0.37
CA SER A 273 16.91 6.08 -1.00
C SER A 273 17.48 6.12 -2.40
N LYS A 274 18.25 5.08 -2.76
CA LYS A 274 18.70 4.85 -4.13
C LYS A 274 18.19 3.50 -4.58
N ILE A 275 17.58 3.49 -5.74
CA ILE A 275 16.95 2.34 -6.34
C ILE A 275 17.56 2.16 -7.72
N HIS A 276 18.12 0.99 -7.97
CA HIS A 276 18.54 0.56 -9.29
C HIS A 276 17.66 -0.59 -9.73
N ASP A 277 16.95 -0.41 -10.84
CA ASP A 277 16.04 -1.39 -11.40
C ASP A 277 16.20 -1.45 -12.92
N ILE A 278 15.62 -2.44 -13.55
CA ILE A 278 15.40 -2.47 -15.00
C ILE A 278 14.08 -1.78 -15.35
N PHE A 279 13.90 -1.43 -16.61
CA PHE A 279 12.73 -0.66 -17.06
C PHE A 279 11.41 -1.42 -16.81
N ASP A 280 11.36 -2.72 -17.07
CA ASP A 280 10.21 -3.57 -16.81
C ASP A 280 10.63 -4.97 -16.33
N THR A 281 10.69 -5.14 -15.01
CA THR A 281 11.03 -6.41 -14.36
C THR A 281 10.04 -7.53 -14.72
N ARG A 282 8.78 -7.19 -15.00
CA ARG A 282 7.76 -8.16 -15.41
C ARG A 282 8.07 -8.73 -16.79
N MET A 283 8.51 -7.87 -17.73
CA MET A 283 8.96 -8.30 -19.06
C MET A 283 10.22 -9.15 -18.98
N LEU A 284 11.08 -8.93 -17.99
CA LEU A 284 12.27 -9.76 -17.77
C LEU A 284 11.88 -11.21 -17.45
N PHE A 285 10.97 -11.44 -16.48
CA PHE A 285 10.50 -12.78 -16.13
C PHE A 285 9.71 -13.43 -17.27
N TYR A 286 8.87 -12.65 -17.96
CA TYR A 286 8.17 -13.12 -19.15
C TYR A 286 9.14 -13.57 -20.24
N SER A 287 10.13 -12.75 -20.56
CA SER A 287 11.13 -13.08 -21.57
C SER A 287 11.96 -14.31 -21.18
N ALA A 288 12.29 -14.45 -19.90
CA ALA A 288 13.02 -15.62 -19.40
C ALA A 288 12.20 -16.92 -19.49
N ALA A 289 10.89 -16.85 -19.25
CA ALA A 289 10.01 -18.00 -19.38
C ALA A 289 9.74 -18.37 -20.84
N ALA A 290 9.50 -17.38 -21.70
CA ALA A 290 9.06 -17.58 -23.07
C ALA A 290 10.20 -17.85 -24.07
N GLN A 291 11.46 -17.58 -23.68
CA GLN A 291 12.60 -17.69 -24.59
C GLN A 291 12.91 -19.14 -24.97
N ASN A 292 13.38 -19.35 -26.23
CA ASN A 292 13.84 -20.62 -26.71
C ASN A 292 15.06 -21.10 -25.88
N PRO A 293 14.97 -22.24 -25.16
CA PRO A 293 16.01 -22.70 -24.25
C PRO A 293 17.27 -23.22 -24.97
N THR A 294 17.20 -23.33 -26.29
CA THR A 294 18.38 -23.73 -27.10
C THR A 294 19.30 -22.55 -27.47
N TYR A 295 18.92 -21.32 -27.11
CA TYR A 295 19.72 -20.13 -27.35
C TYR A 295 20.79 -19.92 -26.27
N PRO A 296 21.89 -19.19 -26.56
CA PRO A 296 22.96 -18.92 -25.59
C PRO A 296 22.47 -18.01 -24.44
N ALA A 297 23.10 -18.12 -23.29
CA ALA A 297 22.81 -17.27 -22.14
C ALA A 297 23.24 -15.80 -22.33
N GLY A 298 24.14 -15.53 -23.26
CA GLY A 298 24.68 -14.22 -23.61
C GLY A 298 24.51 -13.93 -25.09
N THR A 299 25.44 -13.14 -25.64
CA THR A 299 25.50 -12.87 -27.08
C THR A 299 26.01 -14.09 -27.86
N ASP A 300 25.71 -14.14 -29.15
CA ASP A 300 26.29 -15.08 -30.10
C ASP A 300 27.78 -14.78 -30.33
N VAL A 301 28.42 -15.60 -31.18
CA VAL A 301 29.84 -15.46 -31.53
C VAL A 301 30.19 -14.12 -32.21
N ASN A 302 29.19 -13.42 -32.73
CA ASN A 302 29.32 -12.12 -33.40
C ASN A 302 29.03 -10.95 -32.43
N GLY A 303 28.72 -11.22 -31.16
CA GLY A 303 28.37 -10.22 -30.17
C GLY A 303 26.90 -9.75 -30.22
N ASN A 304 26.00 -10.44 -30.93
CA ASN A 304 24.60 -10.09 -31.05
C ASN A 304 23.74 -10.87 -30.07
N TRP A 305 22.74 -10.22 -29.50
CA TRP A 305 21.69 -10.86 -28.74
C TRP A 305 20.76 -11.65 -29.68
N VAL A 306 20.70 -12.97 -29.46
CA VAL A 306 19.84 -13.82 -30.29
C VAL A 306 18.37 -13.53 -29.98
N LYS A 307 17.63 -13.08 -30.99
CA LYS A 307 16.20 -12.82 -30.91
C LYS A 307 15.43 -13.87 -31.67
N ASN A 308 14.25 -14.21 -31.15
CA ASN A 308 13.32 -15.04 -31.90
C ASN A 308 12.65 -14.18 -32.97
N SER A 309 12.78 -14.55 -34.24
CA SER A 309 12.19 -13.80 -35.36
C SER A 309 10.67 -13.84 -35.38
N ALA A 310 10.05 -14.92 -34.91
CA ALA A 310 8.61 -15.09 -34.84
C ALA A 310 7.99 -14.37 -33.63
N ALA A 311 8.76 -14.23 -32.54
CA ALA A 311 8.35 -13.56 -31.32
C ALA A 311 9.16 -12.28 -31.10
N SER A 312 9.16 -11.39 -32.08
CA SER A 312 10.02 -10.18 -32.13
C SER A 312 9.84 -9.20 -30.94
N HIS A 313 8.74 -9.28 -30.22
CA HIS A 313 8.48 -8.48 -29.01
C HIS A 313 9.13 -9.09 -27.75
N ILE A 314 9.66 -10.33 -27.81
CA ILE A 314 10.44 -10.92 -26.73
C ILE A 314 11.91 -10.58 -26.95
N ASN A 315 12.45 -9.78 -26.03
CA ASN A 315 13.88 -9.53 -26.01
C ASN A 315 14.62 -10.66 -25.31
N HIS A 316 15.89 -10.82 -25.63
CA HIS A 316 16.76 -11.75 -24.91
C HIS A 316 16.86 -11.34 -23.43
N PRO A 317 16.60 -12.26 -22.47
CA PRO A 317 16.60 -11.90 -21.04
C PRO A 317 17.92 -11.27 -20.57
N GLY A 318 19.06 -11.75 -21.06
CA GLY A 318 20.36 -11.15 -20.76
C GLY A 318 20.52 -9.72 -21.30
N ALA A 319 19.86 -9.38 -22.42
CA ALA A 319 19.87 -8.03 -22.98
C ALA A 319 19.08 -7.04 -22.12
N LEU A 320 17.97 -7.49 -21.54
CA LEU A 320 17.11 -6.68 -20.65
C LEU A 320 17.82 -6.27 -19.36
N LEU A 321 18.81 -7.04 -18.90
CA LEU A 321 19.60 -6.68 -17.72
C LEU A 321 20.45 -5.40 -17.91
N TYR A 322 20.57 -4.88 -19.11
CA TYR A 322 21.24 -3.61 -19.42
C TYR A 322 20.30 -2.41 -19.43
N GLU A 323 19.00 -2.64 -19.32
CA GLU A 323 18.06 -1.55 -19.06
C GLU A 323 18.35 -0.93 -17.71
N LYS A 324 17.96 0.32 -17.54
CA LYS A 324 18.04 1.04 -16.26
C LYS A 324 16.76 1.80 -16.01
N ASN A 325 16.30 1.70 -14.79
CA ASN A 325 15.21 2.47 -14.22
C ASN A 325 15.62 2.90 -12.80
N ASP A 326 16.50 3.89 -12.76
CA ASP A 326 17.11 4.35 -11.51
C ASP A 326 16.25 5.45 -10.89
N SER A 327 16.08 5.40 -9.57
CA SER A 327 15.41 6.43 -8.80
C SER A 327 16.27 6.83 -7.59
N GLU A 328 16.35 8.12 -7.35
CA GLU A 328 16.93 8.68 -6.12
C GLU A 328 15.87 9.51 -5.41
N GLU A 329 15.49 9.06 -4.21
CA GLU A 329 14.50 9.73 -3.38
C GLU A 329 15.17 10.36 -2.17
N ARG A 330 14.79 11.59 -1.85
CA ARG A 330 15.22 12.31 -0.66
C ARG A 330 14.01 12.94 0.01
N ASN A 331 13.90 12.72 1.28
CA ASN A 331 12.84 13.29 2.09
C ASN A 331 13.44 13.95 3.33
N PHE A 332 12.90 15.08 3.69
CA PHE A 332 13.21 15.77 4.93
C PHE A 332 11.92 16.29 5.53
N ASN A 333 11.68 15.90 6.77
CA ASN A 333 10.50 16.25 7.51
C ASN A 333 10.92 16.82 8.87
N THR A 334 10.34 17.95 9.25
CA THR A 334 10.55 18.53 10.59
C THR A 334 9.23 19.00 11.16
N HIS A 335 9.10 18.91 12.47
CA HIS A 335 7.93 19.43 13.18
C HIS A 335 8.30 20.10 14.49
N LEU A 336 7.44 21.00 14.92
CA LEU A 336 7.47 21.63 16.22
C LEU A 336 6.04 21.60 16.81
N GLY A 337 5.90 20.95 17.94
CA GLY A 337 4.69 20.96 18.75
C GLY A 337 4.90 21.77 20.03
N LEU A 338 3.95 22.63 20.36
CA LEU A 338 3.94 23.39 21.60
C LEU A 338 2.63 23.13 22.32
N LYS A 339 2.67 22.77 23.60
CA LYS A 339 1.52 22.63 24.46
C LYS A 339 1.70 23.56 25.65
N PHE A 340 0.76 24.48 25.82
CA PHE A 340 0.75 25.44 26.92
C PHE A 340 -0.48 25.27 27.80
N ASN A 341 -0.29 24.88 29.04
CA ASN A 341 -1.35 24.78 30.05
C ASN A 341 -1.69 26.19 30.51
N ILE A 342 -2.74 26.76 29.92
CA ILE A 342 -3.28 28.10 30.34
C ILE A 342 -3.81 27.96 31.75
N LEU A 343 -4.60 26.92 32.00
CA LEU A 343 -5.12 26.45 33.28
C LEU A 343 -4.86 24.95 33.38
N ASP A 344 -5.02 24.35 34.53
CA ASP A 344 -4.84 22.90 34.74
C ASP A 344 -5.78 22.07 33.84
N ASN A 345 -6.93 22.65 33.47
CA ASN A 345 -7.95 22.04 32.65
C ASN A 345 -8.10 22.67 31.27
N LEU A 346 -7.27 23.65 30.90
CA LEU A 346 -7.35 24.36 29.61
C LEU A 346 -5.97 24.43 28.96
N ILE A 347 -5.81 23.73 27.85
CA ILE A 347 -4.53 23.55 27.13
C ILE A 347 -4.64 24.16 25.74
N LEU A 348 -3.74 25.10 25.45
CA LEU A 348 -3.50 25.57 24.08
C LEU A 348 -2.38 24.72 23.45
N SER A 349 -2.68 24.15 22.29
CA SER A 349 -1.69 23.39 21.51
C SER A 349 -1.50 24.06 20.16
N ALA A 350 -0.24 24.18 19.73
CA ALA A 350 0.14 24.61 18.38
C ALA A 350 1.10 23.58 17.82
N PHE A 351 0.90 23.18 16.58
CA PHE A 351 1.75 22.24 15.86
C PHE A 351 2.02 22.77 14.46
N GLY A 352 3.27 22.69 14.02
CA GLY A 352 3.66 23.03 12.67
C GLY A 352 4.62 21.98 12.13
N SER A 353 4.48 21.62 10.84
CA SER A 353 5.44 20.77 10.16
C SER A 353 5.75 21.26 8.76
N TYR A 354 6.97 20.95 8.33
CA TYR A 354 7.44 21.15 6.98
C TYR A 354 8.00 19.84 6.46
N LEU A 355 7.53 19.41 5.29
CA LEU A 355 8.01 18.24 4.59
C LEU A 355 8.57 18.71 3.23
N TYR A 356 9.77 18.27 2.91
CA TYR A 356 10.39 18.40 1.60
C TYR A 356 10.67 17.02 1.04
N SER A 357 10.29 16.79 -0.20
CA SER A 357 10.60 15.58 -0.95
C SER A 357 11.19 15.92 -2.32
N SER A 358 12.13 15.10 -2.77
CA SER A 358 12.71 15.21 -4.11
C SER A 358 12.91 13.79 -4.65
N THR A 359 12.39 13.54 -5.86
CA THR A 359 12.54 12.28 -6.57
C THR A 359 13.17 12.54 -7.92
N GLY A 360 14.37 12.01 -8.14
CA GLY A 360 15.05 12.01 -9.42
C GLY A 360 14.90 10.63 -10.08
N ASN A 361 14.28 10.58 -11.25
CA ASN A 361 14.11 9.36 -12.05
C ASN A 361 14.96 9.41 -13.30
N ALA A 362 15.63 8.30 -13.63
CA ALA A 362 16.46 8.17 -14.80
C ALA A 362 16.25 6.80 -15.47
N GLN A 363 15.88 6.80 -16.73
CA GLN A 363 15.62 5.55 -17.46
C GLN A 363 16.46 5.47 -18.72
N PHE A 364 16.88 4.24 -19.04
CA PHE A 364 17.65 3.94 -20.24
C PHE A 364 17.23 2.59 -20.77
N CYS A 365 16.85 2.57 -22.05
CA CYS A 365 16.62 1.35 -22.81
C CYS A 365 17.63 1.31 -23.97
N PRO A 366 18.54 0.33 -24.03
CA PRO A 366 19.57 0.25 -25.06
C PRO A 366 19.02 -0.12 -26.44
N THR A 367 19.77 0.19 -27.50
CA THR A 367 19.37 -0.03 -28.90
C THR A 367 19.20 -1.50 -29.29
N TRP A 368 19.84 -2.41 -28.59
CA TRP A 368 19.64 -3.85 -28.81
C TRP A 368 18.36 -4.40 -28.17
N VAL A 369 17.72 -3.66 -27.22
CA VAL A 369 16.40 -3.97 -26.67
C VAL A 369 15.33 -3.27 -27.52
N TRP A 370 15.49 -1.99 -27.76
CA TRP A 370 14.60 -1.18 -28.60
C TRP A 370 15.41 -0.40 -29.62
N ALA A 371 15.19 -0.65 -30.91
CA ALA A 371 16.04 -0.17 -32.02
C ALA A 371 16.41 1.32 -32.00
N GLN A 372 15.51 2.19 -31.52
CA GLN A 372 15.80 3.61 -31.35
C GLN A 372 16.47 3.91 -30.00
N GLY A 373 16.47 2.99 -29.07
CA GLY A 373 16.77 3.26 -27.66
C GLY A 373 15.78 4.28 -27.06
N ASN A 374 15.81 4.43 -25.77
CA ASN A 374 15.03 5.45 -25.06
C ASN A 374 15.80 5.93 -23.84
N VAL A 375 15.77 7.23 -23.62
CA VAL A 375 16.31 7.86 -22.41
C VAL A 375 15.26 8.77 -21.81
N TYR A 376 15.19 8.76 -20.47
CA TYR A 376 14.31 9.64 -19.71
C TYR A 376 15.06 10.15 -18.49
N ARG A 377 14.84 11.43 -18.17
CA ARG A 377 15.22 12.02 -16.88
C ARG A 377 14.11 12.91 -16.39
N GLY A 378 13.76 12.74 -15.12
CA GLY A 378 12.77 13.58 -14.46
C GLY A 378 13.21 13.95 -13.06
N GLU A 379 12.87 15.14 -12.63
CA GLU A 379 13.03 15.62 -11.25
C GLU A 379 11.69 16.14 -10.75
N PHE A 380 11.24 15.60 -9.63
CA PHE A 380 9.97 15.95 -9.00
C PHE A 380 10.24 16.39 -7.56
N LYS A 381 9.65 17.51 -7.17
CA LYS A 381 9.80 18.08 -5.83
C LYS A 381 8.44 18.30 -5.20
N GLY A 382 8.37 18.04 -3.91
CA GLY A 382 7.20 18.30 -3.10
C GLY A 382 7.56 19.07 -1.84
N GLU A 383 6.72 20.02 -1.47
CA GLU A 383 6.81 20.75 -0.21
C GLU A 383 5.44 20.80 0.43
N ASP A 384 5.34 20.36 1.68
CA ASP A 384 4.09 20.42 2.46
C ASP A 384 4.30 21.30 3.69
N TYR A 385 3.42 22.26 3.86
CA TYR A 385 3.35 23.14 5.01
C TYR A 385 2.09 22.85 5.77
N PHE A 386 2.20 22.34 6.98
CA PHE A 386 1.05 22.03 7.82
C PHE A 386 1.11 22.80 9.13
N THR A 387 -0.01 23.34 9.53
CA THR A 387 -0.18 24.05 10.83
C THR A 387 -1.51 23.64 11.45
N ASN A 388 -1.48 23.40 12.75
CA ASN A 388 -2.67 23.13 13.57
C ASN A 388 -2.59 23.96 14.86
N VAL A 389 -3.68 24.58 15.22
CA VAL A 389 -3.84 25.24 16.54
C VAL A 389 -5.13 24.72 17.15
N SER A 390 -5.07 24.29 18.41
CA SER A 390 -6.24 23.78 19.11
C SER A 390 -6.27 24.20 20.57
N LEU A 391 -7.47 24.37 21.08
CA LEU A 391 -7.76 24.62 22.49
C LEU A 391 -8.53 23.43 23.05
N SER A 392 -7.98 22.79 24.08
CA SER A 392 -8.56 21.61 24.72
C SER A 392 -8.97 21.95 26.14
N TYR A 393 -10.19 21.61 26.49
CA TYR A 393 -10.72 21.72 27.82
C TYR A 393 -11.05 20.33 28.36
N ASN A 394 -10.53 19.99 29.53
CA ASN A 394 -10.79 18.74 30.22
C ASN A 394 -11.15 19.01 31.65
N ASN A 395 -12.29 18.54 32.12
CA ASN A 395 -12.71 18.73 33.48
C ASN A 395 -13.56 17.56 33.99
N ALA A 396 -13.35 17.24 35.28
CA ALA A 396 -14.13 16.22 35.96
C ALA A 396 -14.82 16.84 37.20
N TRP A 397 -16.12 16.59 37.35
CA TRP A 397 -16.90 17.01 38.50
C TRP A 397 -17.86 15.90 38.93
N GLY A 398 -17.66 15.45 40.20
CA GLY A 398 -18.36 14.26 40.69
C GLY A 398 -18.19 13.07 39.78
N ASP A 399 -19.29 12.48 39.32
CA ASP A 399 -19.32 11.33 38.41
C ASP A 399 -19.22 11.71 36.92
N SER A 400 -19.09 12.99 36.62
CA SER A 400 -19.11 13.52 35.24
C SER A 400 -17.71 13.90 34.79
N HIS A 401 -17.39 13.59 33.52
CA HIS A 401 -16.17 14.00 32.87
C HIS A 401 -16.47 14.59 31.50
N LEU A 402 -15.88 15.74 31.19
CA LEU A 402 -16.05 16.45 29.91
C LEU A 402 -14.68 16.74 29.29
N ASP A 403 -14.52 16.29 28.06
CA ASP A 403 -13.44 16.68 27.16
C ASP A 403 -14.02 17.45 25.99
N ALA A 404 -13.50 18.63 25.70
CA ALA A 404 -13.87 19.41 24.53
C ALA A 404 -12.62 19.94 23.85
N VAL A 405 -12.61 19.88 22.51
CA VAL A 405 -11.54 20.42 21.68
C VAL A 405 -12.15 21.26 20.58
N VAL A 406 -11.56 22.43 20.35
CA VAL A 406 -11.80 23.25 19.16
C VAL A 406 -10.46 23.56 18.52
N GLY A 407 -10.39 23.51 17.19
CA GLY A 407 -9.14 23.75 16.50
C GLY A 407 -9.32 24.18 15.05
N ALA A 408 -8.22 24.68 14.49
CA ALA A 408 -8.12 25.04 13.09
C ALA A 408 -6.83 24.46 12.50
N GLU A 409 -6.90 24.04 11.25
CA GLU A 409 -5.77 23.49 10.50
C GLU A 409 -5.62 24.21 9.15
N TYR A 410 -4.38 24.29 8.69
CA TYR A 410 -4.06 24.72 7.34
C TYR A 410 -2.98 23.81 6.77
N LEU A 411 -3.23 23.29 5.59
CA LEU A 411 -2.29 22.51 4.79
C LEU A 411 -2.12 23.19 3.44
N LYS A 412 -0.87 23.44 3.05
CA LYS A 412 -0.51 23.83 1.70
C LYS A 412 0.51 22.84 1.17
N GLN A 413 0.31 22.39 -0.05
CA GLN A 413 1.21 21.50 -0.75
C GLN A 413 1.69 22.18 -2.02
N VAL A 414 2.96 22.05 -2.34
CA VAL A 414 3.53 22.52 -3.59
C VAL A 414 4.20 21.34 -4.28
N ARG A 415 3.85 21.10 -5.52
CA ARG A 415 4.41 20.02 -6.33
C ARG A 415 4.95 20.60 -7.62
N THR A 416 6.20 20.30 -7.93
CA THR A 416 6.84 20.70 -9.17
C THR A 416 7.50 19.52 -9.86
N GLY A 417 7.47 19.50 -11.17
CA GLY A 417 8.10 18.45 -11.96
C GLY A 417 8.73 19.02 -13.22
N LEU A 418 9.83 18.44 -13.62
CA LEU A 418 10.49 18.69 -14.90
C LEU A 418 10.98 17.34 -15.43
N TRP A 419 10.66 17.03 -16.70
CA TRP A 419 11.16 15.78 -17.30
C TRP A 419 11.46 15.94 -18.78
N VAL A 420 12.37 15.08 -19.23
CA VAL A 420 12.77 14.96 -20.62
C VAL A 420 12.82 13.50 -21.03
N GLN A 421 12.17 13.16 -22.14
CA GLN A 421 12.27 11.90 -22.83
C GLN A 421 12.84 12.10 -24.22
N ALA A 422 13.76 11.24 -24.62
CA ALA A 422 14.37 11.29 -25.96
C ALA A 422 14.67 9.88 -26.50
N LYS A 423 14.70 9.77 -27.81
CA LYS A 423 14.92 8.53 -28.58
C LYS A 423 16.00 8.74 -29.63
N GLY A 424 16.40 7.67 -30.31
CA GLY A 424 17.44 7.73 -31.33
C GLY A 424 18.80 8.01 -30.72
N ILE A 425 19.21 7.20 -29.74
CA ILE A 425 20.52 7.30 -29.11
C ILE A 425 21.62 6.86 -30.07
N THR A 426 22.71 7.62 -30.13
CA THR A 426 23.83 7.36 -31.03
C THR A 426 24.77 6.28 -30.52
N THR A 427 24.90 6.13 -29.20
CA THR A 427 25.68 5.09 -28.53
C THR A 427 25.03 4.74 -27.20
N ASN A 428 25.16 3.48 -26.79
CA ASN A 428 24.68 2.97 -25.49
C ASN A 428 25.59 3.36 -24.31
N ASP A 429 26.82 3.83 -24.57
CA ASP A 429 27.83 4.07 -23.54
C ASP A 429 27.46 5.20 -22.57
N PHE A 430 26.73 6.20 -23.06
CA PHE A 430 26.29 7.33 -22.22
C PHE A 430 25.12 6.97 -21.31
N SER A 431 24.39 5.87 -21.60
CA SER A 431 23.17 5.57 -20.88
C SER A 431 22.22 6.78 -20.88
N TYR A 432 21.62 7.16 -19.74
CA TYR A 432 20.79 8.35 -19.60
C TYR A 432 21.57 9.65 -19.28
N ASN A 433 22.92 9.61 -19.28
CA ASN A 433 23.73 10.75 -18.85
C ASN A 433 23.99 11.80 -19.94
N ASN A 434 23.67 11.51 -21.20
CA ASN A 434 23.79 12.47 -22.29
C ASN A 434 22.55 12.48 -23.21
N ILE A 435 21.48 13.17 -22.75
CA ILE A 435 20.27 13.34 -23.57
C ILE A 435 20.55 14.16 -24.84
N GLY A 436 21.58 15.01 -24.82
CA GLY A 436 22.00 15.81 -25.98
C GLY A 436 22.45 14.97 -27.17
N ALA A 437 22.94 13.72 -26.92
CA ALA A 437 23.37 12.78 -27.96
C ALA A 437 22.23 11.93 -28.54
N THR A 438 20.99 12.40 -28.48
CA THR A 438 19.81 11.76 -29.08
C THR A 438 19.33 12.49 -30.31
N SER A 439 18.85 11.75 -31.31
CA SER A 439 18.39 12.34 -32.58
C SER A 439 16.94 12.80 -32.58
N SER A 440 16.12 12.35 -31.63
CA SER A 440 14.68 12.62 -31.60
C SER A 440 14.17 12.93 -30.20
N ARG A 441 13.45 14.03 -30.08
CA ARG A 441 12.64 14.36 -28.90
C ARG A 441 11.19 14.34 -29.33
N PRO A 442 10.39 13.35 -28.86
CA PRO A 442 8.99 13.29 -29.24
C PRO A 442 8.24 14.52 -28.74
N PHE A 443 7.19 14.92 -29.47
CA PHE A 443 6.29 15.98 -29.02
C PHE A 443 5.71 15.61 -27.64
N GLY A 444 5.73 16.56 -26.70
CA GLY A 444 5.37 16.29 -25.31
C GLY A 444 6.44 15.52 -24.50
N GLY A 445 7.58 15.14 -25.08
CA GLY A 445 8.69 14.47 -24.39
C GLY A 445 9.52 15.38 -23.48
N THR A 446 9.29 16.70 -23.51
CA THR A 446 9.87 17.64 -22.55
C THR A 446 8.71 18.44 -21.95
N SER A 447 8.56 18.37 -20.63
CA SER A 447 7.45 19.03 -19.96
C SER A 447 7.80 19.39 -18.52
N SER A 448 6.99 20.26 -17.93
CA SER A 448 7.05 20.63 -16.52
C SER A 448 5.65 20.69 -15.93
N SER A 449 5.55 20.53 -14.62
CA SER A 449 4.30 20.64 -13.87
C SER A 449 4.47 21.53 -12.66
N TYR A 450 3.39 22.16 -12.26
CA TYR A 450 3.28 22.93 -11.02
C TYR A 450 1.88 22.78 -10.45
N GLU A 451 1.77 22.43 -9.17
CA GLU A 451 0.52 22.36 -8.43
C GLU A 451 0.73 22.91 -7.02
N ASP A 452 -0.28 23.64 -6.48
CA ASP A 452 -0.21 24.17 -5.12
C ASP A 452 -1.55 24.07 -4.37
N PRO A 453 -2.14 22.88 -4.25
CA PRO A 453 -3.40 22.70 -3.54
C PRO A 453 -3.29 23.13 -2.07
N SER A 454 -4.39 23.67 -1.55
CA SER A 454 -4.51 24.03 -0.15
C SER A 454 -5.81 23.54 0.47
N LEU A 455 -5.74 23.29 1.79
CA LEU A 455 -6.86 22.84 2.61
C LEU A 455 -6.87 23.63 3.91
N ALA A 456 -7.98 24.28 4.20
CA ALA A 456 -8.22 24.96 5.48
C ALA A 456 -9.37 24.29 6.21
N SER A 457 -9.23 24.08 7.52
CA SER A 457 -10.22 23.32 8.27
C SER A 457 -10.49 23.94 9.64
N ILE A 458 -11.74 23.84 10.09
CA ILE A 458 -12.17 24.15 11.45
C ILE A 458 -12.82 22.89 12.01
N MET A 459 -12.48 22.54 13.24
CA MET A 459 -12.99 21.34 13.89
C MET A 459 -13.34 21.58 15.34
N GLY A 460 -14.35 20.84 15.80
CA GLY A 460 -14.74 20.81 17.21
C GLY A 460 -15.20 19.41 17.59
N SER A 461 -14.83 18.98 18.80
CA SER A 461 -15.31 17.73 19.36
C SER A 461 -15.61 17.88 20.86
N VAL A 462 -16.61 17.13 21.31
CA VAL A 462 -17.01 17.06 22.72
C VAL A 462 -17.20 15.59 23.07
N THR A 463 -16.58 15.15 24.15
CA THR A 463 -16.82 13.83 24.75
C THR A 463 -17.29 14.06 26.19
N TYR A 464 -18.45 13.52 26.52
CA TYR A 464 -19.00 13.54 27.88
C TYR A 464 -19.13 12.09 28.38
N SER A 465 -18.62 11.83 29.57
CA SER A 465 -18.72 10.55 30.25
C SER A 465 -19.37 10.70 31.61
N TYR A 466 -20.30 9.80 31.96
CA TYR A 466 -21.00 9.76 33.24
C TYR A 466 -20.73 8.44 33.97
N LYS A 467 -20.19 8.51 35.18
CA LYS A 467 -19.81 7.38 36.03
C LYS A 467 -18.83 6.44 35.36
N ASP A 468 -18.07 6.90 34.33
CA ASP A 468 -17.24 6.08 33.48
C ASP A 468 -17.98 4.86 32.85
N ARG A 469 -19.32 4.93 32.83
CA ARG A 469 -20.19 3.88 32.27
C ARG A 469 -20.76 4.27 30.93
N TYR A 470 -21.28 5.48 30.83
CA TYR A 470 -21.92 6.01 29.64
C TYR A 470 -21.05 7.10 29.06
N SER A 471 -20.79 7.04 27.80
CA SER A 471 -20.07 8.08 27.10
C SER A 471 -20.77 8.46 25.81
N ILE A 472 -20.78 9.72 25.49
CA ILE A 472 -21.20 10.26 24.21
C ILE A 472 -20.09 11.14 23.69
N ALA A 473 -19.70 10.92 22.43
CA ALA A 473 -18.79 11.81 21.74
C ALA A 473 -19.47 12.35 20.47
N ALA A 474 -19.31 13.64 20.23
CA ALA A 474 -19.78 14.28 19.01
C ALA A 474 -18.64 15.12 18.44
N ALA A 475 -18.50 15.13 17.13
CA ALA A 475 -17.53 15.97 16.43
C ALA A 475 -18.14 16.57 15.16
N LEU A 476 -17.68 17.76 14.83
CA LEU A 476 -17.98 18.45 13.59
C LEU A 476 -16.69 19.00 13.02
N ARG A 477 -16.44 18.73 11.76
CA ARG A 477 -15.35 19.31 10.99
C ARG A 477 -15.88 19.95 9.71
N GLY A 478 -15.38 21.14 9.39
CA GLY A 478 -15.57 21.81 8.12
C GLY A 478 -14.24 21.94 7.41
N ASP A 479 -14.15 21.43 6.20
CA ASP A 479 -12.97 21.52 5.33
C ASP A 479 -13.28 22.42 4.14
N GLY A 480 -12.38 23.34 3.78
CA GLY A 480 -12.40 24.14 2.56
C GLY A 480 -11.15 23.81 1.72
N SER A 481 -11.35 23.41 0.48
CA SER A 481 -10.28 23.01 -0.42
C SER A 481 -10.26 23.85 -1.70
N SER A 482 -9.05 24.18 -2.14
CA SER A 482 -8.83 24.84 -3.45
C SER A 482 -8.96 23.89 -4.66
N MET A 483 -9.15 22.57 -4.43
CA MET A 483 -9.25 21.57 -5.50
C MET A 483 -10.68 21.35 -6.00
N VAL A 484 -11.70 21.71 -5.21
CA VAL A 484 -13.10 21.59 -5.61
C VAL A 484 -13.59 22.91 -6.22
N SER A 485 -14.78 22.86 -6.84
CA SER A 485 -15.36 24.06 -7.46
C SER A 485 -15.73 25.11 -6.42
N ASP A 486 -15.81 26.37 -6.84
CA ASP A 486 -16.16 27.53 -5.99
C ASP A 486 -17.52 27.32 -5.30
N ASN A 487 -18.48 26.67 -5.99
CA ASN A 487 -19.81 26.39 -5.44
C ASN A 487 -19.77 25.34 -4.32
N ASN A 488 -18.74 24.50 -4.25
CA ASN A 488 -18.63 23.37 -3.32
C ASN A 488 -17.34 23.38 -2.50
N THR A 489 -16.74 24.56 -2.33
CA THR A 489 -15.46 24.72 -1.61
C THR A 489 -15.46 24.10 -0.22
N PHE A 490 -16.60 24.16 0.50
CA PHE A 490 -16.71 23.68 1.87
C PHE A 490 -17.46 22.36 1.96
N GLY A 491 -16.85 21.38 2.68
CA GLY A 491 -17.48 20.13 3.08
C GLY A 491 -17.66 20.08 4.60
N PHE A 492 -18.81 19.52 5.09
CA PHE A 492 -19.10 19.37 6.51
C PHE A 492 -19.24 17.89 6.88
N PHE A 493 -18.52 17.49 7.94
CA PHE A 493 -18.34 16.10 8.35
C PHE A 493 -18.71 15.92 9.82
N PRO A 494 -20.01 15.73 10.13
CA PRO A 494 -20.49 15.46 11.49
C PRO A 494 -20.26 14.00 11.86
N SER A 495 -20.05 13.75 13.17
CA SER A 495 -20.03 12.41 13.72
C SER A 495 -20.55 12.38 15.16
N VAL A 496 -21.12 11.23 15.55
CA VAL A 496 -21.57 10.96 16.91
C VAL A 496 -21.30 9.50 17.27
N SER A 497 -20.87 9.24 18.49
CA SER A 497 -20.73 7.90 19.03
C SER A 497 -21.22 7.80 20.46
N LEU A 498 -21.68 6.60 20.81
CA LEU A 498 -22.14 6.22 22.13
C LEU A 498 -21.32 5.03 22.62
N GLY A 499 -20.97 5.04 23.88
CA GLY A 499 -20.27 3.94 24.55
C GLY A 499 -20.96 3.60 25.87
N TRP A 500 -21.08 2.31 26.14
CA TRP A 500 -21.59 1.79 27.39
C TRP A 500 -20.66 0.74 27.97
N ASP A 501 -20.05 1.02 29.11
CA ASP A 501 -19.28 0.07 29.88
C ASP A 501 -20.21 -0.72 30.78
N VAL A 502 -20.73 -1.83 30.25
CA VAL A 502 -21.72 -2.69 30.89
C VAL A 502 -21.12 -3.38 32.12
N LYS A 503 -19.79 -3.63 32.13
CA LYS A 503 -19.11 -4.26 33.29
C LYS A 503 -19.24 -3.42 34.57
N LYS A 504 -19.33 -2.10 34.44
CA LYS A 504 -19.46 -1.17 35.58
C LYS A 504 -20.89 -1.06 36.12
N GLU A 505 -21.85 -1.79 35.55
CA GLU A 505 -23.20 -1.85 36.04
C GLU A 505 -23.31 -2.74 37.29
N GLY A 506 -24.20 -2.38 38.21
CA GLY A 506 -24.37 -3.07 39.49
C GLY A 506 -24.71 -4.58 39.34
N PHE A 507 -25.33 -4.99 38.23
CA PHE A 507 -25.66 -6.38 37.97
C PHE A 507 -24.47 -7.21 37.48
N LEU A 508 -23.37 -6.58 37.07
CA LEU A 508 -22.13 -7.24 36.63
C LEU A 508 -20.90 -6.87 37.47
N SER A 509 -21.02 -5.89 38.41
CA SER A 509 -19.87 -5.40 39.20
C SER A 509 -19.16 -6.54 39.93
N ASP A 510 -19.92 -7.49 40.51
CA ASP A 510 -19.43 -8.59 41.35
C ASP A 510 -19.05 -9.83 40.56
N THR A 511 -19.03 -9.75 39.22
CA THR A 511 -18.68 -10.87 38.35
C THR A 511 -17.19 -10.87 38.07
N ASP A 512 -16.37 -11.54 38.85
CA ASP A 512 -14.90 -11.60 38.70
C ASP A 512 -14.46 -12.21 37.35
N PHE A 513 -15.29 -13.09 36.77
CA PHE A 513 -15.02 -13.74 35.52
C PHE A 513 -14.98 -12.81 34.32
N ILE A 514 -15.85 -11.76 34.31
CA ILE A 514 -15.90 -10.73 33.28
C ILE A 514 -15.08 -9.54 33.76
N THR A 515 -13.98 -9.25 33.10
CA THR A 515 -13.09 -8.13 33.42
C THR A 515 -13.51 -6.86 32.69
N MET A 516 -14.01 -7.00 31.47
CA MET A 516 -14.47 -5.90 30.63
C MET A 516 -15.68 -6.32 29.80
N LEU A 517 -16.65 -5.44 29.66
CA LEU A 517 -17.76 -5.61 28.73
C LEU A 517 -18.19 -4.21 28.27
N LYS A 518 -17.89 -3.87 27.01
CA LYS A 518 -18.23 -2.58 26.42
C LYS A 518 -19.08 -2.77 25.17
N LEU A 519 -20.07 -1.93 25.01
CA LEU A 519 -20.85 -1.77 23.79
C LEU A 519 -20.58 -0.38 23.21
N ARG A 520 -20.36 -0.33 21.89
CA ARG A 520 -20.07 0.91 21.18
C ARG A 520 -20.95 1.02 19.94
N THR A 521 -21.42 2.20 19.62
CA THR A 521 -22.06 2.48 18.34
C THR A 521 -21.68 3.87 17.86
N GLY A 522 -21.64 4.06 16.57
CA GLY A 522 -21.28 5.34 15.99
C GLY A 522 -21.82 5.53 14.59
N TYR A 523 -22.06 6.79 14.28
CA TYR A 523 -22.36 7.25 12.92
C TYR A 523 -21.54 8.48 12.61
N GLY A 524 -21.03 8.57 11.38
CA GLY A 524 -20.32 9.76 10.94
C GLY A 524 -20.20 9.83 9.43
N ARG A 525 -19.87 11.03 8.97
CA ARG A 525 -19.60 11.33 7.57
C ARG A 525 -18.15 11.78 7.42
N SER A 526 -17.52 11.39 6.32
CA SER A 526 -16.20 11.86 5.88
C SER A 526 -16.23 12.19 4.40
N GLY A 527 -15.37 13.11 3.98
CA GLY A 527 -15.20 13.47 2.58
C GLY A 527 -14.04 12.71 1.96
N ASN A 528 -13.96 12.67 0.62
CA ASN A 528 -12.80 12.18 -0.11
C ASN A 528 -12.53 13.08 -1.32
N LEU A 529 -11.26 13.48 -1.49
CA LEU A 529 -10.79 14.30 -2.61
C LEU A 529 -9.81 13.55 -3.52
N GLY A 530 -9.51 12.30 -3.22
CA GLY A 530 -8.39 11.59 -3.85
C GLY A 530 -8.46 11.46 -5.38
N GLY A 531 -9.64 11.63 -5.98
CA GLY A 531 -9.83 11.64 -7.44
C GLY A 531 -9.80 13.02 -8.08
N ILE A 532 -9.61 14.09 -7.30
CA ILE A 532 -9.61 15.48 -7.77
C ILE A 532 -8.19 16.02 -7.71
N THR A 533 -7.71 16.58 -8.81
CA THR A 533 -6.44 17.30 -8.88
C THR A 533 -6.66 18.80 -8.83
N SER A 534 -5.61 19.58 -8.60
CA SER A 534 -5.66 21.06 -8.56
C SER A 534 -6.30 21.71 -9.80
N TYR A 535 -6.34 20.99 -10.92
CA TYR A 535 -6.85 21.50 -12.20
C TYR A 535 -8.13 20.82 -12.69
N THR A 536 -8.70 19.87 -11.95
CA THR A 536 -9.85 19.08 -12.42
C THR A 536 -11.08 19.96 -12.65
N THR A 537 -11.27 21.01 -11.85
CA THR A 537 -12.40 21.95 -11.96
C THR A 537 -12.15 23.10 -12.93
N LEU A 538 -10.92 23.26 -13.42
CA LEU A 538 -10.53 24.37 -14.25
C LEU A 538 -10.57 24.00 -15.75
N ASN A 539 -10.88 24.99 -16.58
CA ASN A 539 -10.70 24.85 -18.02
C ASN A 539 -9.20 24.96 -18.35
N THR A 540 -8.54 23.83 -18.40
CA THR A 540 -7.12 23.74 -18.70
C THR A 540 -6.89 23.58 -20.20
N VAL A 541 -5.87 24.24 -20.70
CA VAL A 541 -5.38 24.06 -22.06
C VAL A 541 -4.04 23.35 -22.04
N LYS A 542 -3.79 22.54 -23.05
CA LYS A 542 -2.54 21.81 -23.22
C LYS A 542 -2.06 22.00 -24.66
N GLU A 543 -0.76 21.77 -24.86
CA GLU A 543 -0.20 21.67 -26.20
C GLU A 543 -0.93 20.58 -27.01
N ASN A 544 -1.46 20.95 -28.18
CA ASN A 544 -2.31 20.12 -29.02
C ASN A 544 -1.71 19.86 -30.42
N GLY A 545 -0.41 20.03 -30.58
CA GLY A 545 0.29 19.81 -31.84
C GLY A 545 1.14 20.98 -32.28
N ILE A 546 1.72 20.85 -33.44
CA ILE A 546 2.54 21.90 -34.08
C ILE A 546 1.92 22.22 -35.44
N VAL A 547 1.64 23.47 -35.68
CA VAL A 547 1.21 23.99 -36.98
C VAL A 547 2.29 24.92 -37.55
N SER A 548 2.35 25.05 -38.85
CA SER A 548 3.22 26.02 -39.51
C SER A 548 2.46 27.33 -39.68
N ILE A 549 2.92 28.40 -39.00
CA ILE A 549 2.41 29.77 -39.19
C ILE A 549 3.52 30.59 -39.83
N ASN A 550 3.27 31.08 -41.04
CA ASN A 550 4.27 31.84 -41.84
C ASN A 550 5.62 31.09 -41.99
N GLY A 551 5.57 29.76 -42.13
CA GLY A 551 6.75 28.93 -42.26
C GLY A 551 7.47 28.59 -40.93
N ALA A 552 7.03 29.14 -39.80
CA ALA A 552 7.57 28.82 -38.49
C ALA A 552 6.73 27.75 -37.78
N PRO A 553 7.36 26.71 -37.18
CA PRO A 553 6.64 25.75 -36.38
C PRO A 553 6.13 26.41 -35.09
N THR A 554 4.82 26.41 -34.90
CA THR A 554 4.16 27.04 -33.76
C THR A 554 3.35 25.99 -32.99
N VAL A 555 3.55 25.90 -31.67
CA VAL A 555 2.78 25.02 -30.80
C VAL A 555 1.38 25.60 -30.65
N THR A 556 0.37 24.74 -30.90
CA THR A 556 -1.03 25.09 -30.67
C THR A 556 -1.45 24.65 -29.28
N MET A 557 -2.34 25.42 -28.67
CA MET A 557 -2.93 25.12 -27.37
C MET A 557 -4.43 24.86 -27.57
N GLY A 558 -4.92 23.83 -26.91
CA GLY A 558 -6.34 23.46 -26.95
C GLY A 558 -6.84 23.02 -25.59
N SER A 559 -8.14 23.20 -25.35
CA SER A 559 -8.79 22.59 -24.18
C SER A 559 -8.67 21.07 -24.26
N ILE A 560 -8.55 20.41 -23.13
CA ILE A 560 -8.27 18.97 -23.08
C ILE A 560 -9.42 18.17 -22.46
N ARG A 561 -10.42 18.83 -21.88
CA ARG A 561 -11.54 18.18 -21.21
C ARG A 561 -12.72 19.12 -21.02
N ASN A 562 -13.87 18.52 -20.75
CA ASN A 562 -15.02 19.25 -20.23
C ASN A 562 -14.77 19.62 -18.77
N THR A 563 -15.15 20.83 -18.37
CA THR A 563 -15.12 21.27 -16.98
C THR A 563 -16.46 21.04 -16.32
N ASN A 564 -16.42 20.67 -15.04
CA ASN A 564 -17.60 20.56 -14.20
C ASN A 564 -17.54 21.60 -13.06
N PRO A 565 -18.34 22.71 -13.16
CA PRO A 565 -18.36 23.74 -12.13
C PRO A 565 -19.04 23.29 -10.83
N ASP A 566 -19.71 22.16 -10.81
CA ASP A 566 -20.40 21.60 -9.64
C ASP A 566 -19.66 20.43 -9.02
N LEU A 567 -18.41 20.20 -9.42
CA LEU A 567 -17.58 19.14 -8.85
C LEU A 567 -17.38 19.34 -7.35
N LYS A 568 -17.64 18.28 -6.58
CA LYS A 568 -17.63 18.31 -5.12
C LYS A 568 -16.94 17.09 -4.52
N TRP A 569 -16.89 17.06 -3.20
CA TRP A 569 -16.40 15.96 -2.39
C TRP A 569 -17.21 14.69 -2.61
N GLU A 570 -16.52 13.54 -2.71
CA GLU A 570 -17.22 12.28 -2.44
C GLU A 570 -17.57 12.25 -0.95
N THR A 571 -18.72 11.72 -0.61
CA THR A 571 -19.21 11.64 0.77
C THR A 571 -19.37 10.19 1.19
N ARG A 572 -18.65 9.78 2.24
CA ARG A 572 -18.78 8.47 2.86
C ARG A 572 -19.50 8.59 4.20
N SER A 573 -20.65 7.94 4.33
CA SER A 573 -21.40 7.79 5.57
C SER A 573 -21.18 6.40 6.14
N THR A 574 -20.79 6.29 7.39
CA THR A 574 -20.50 5.00 8.05
C THR A 574 -21.27 4.89 9.35
N PHE A 575 -21.93 3.76 9.53
CA PHE A 575 -22.52 3.31 10.79
C PHE A 575 -21.78 2.08 11.30
N ASN A 576 -21.50 2.01 12.59
CA ASN A 576 -20.85 0.87 13.20
C ASN A 576 -21.42 0.53 14.59
N ILE A 577 -21.35 -0.75 14.94
CA ILE A 577 -21.63 -1.28 16.28
C ILE A 577 -20.45 -2.14 16.68
N GLY A 578 -19.89 -1.88 17.85
CA GLY A 578 -18.75 -2.59 18.41
C GLY A 578 -19.09 -3.22 19.76
N PHE A 579 -18.45 -4.34 20.01
CA PHE A 579 -18.55 -5.11 21.24
C PHE A 579 -17.15 -5.53 21.68
N ASP A 580 -16.79 -5.22 22.95
CA ASP A 580 -15.51 -5.63 23.54
C ASP A 580 -15.77 -6.41 24.83
N LEU A 581 -15.21 -7.63 24.90
CA LEU A 581 -15.32 -8.52 26.05
C LEU A 581 -13.92 -8.92 26.54
N GLY A 582 -13.65 -8.73 27.82
CA GLY A 582 -12.48 -9.26 28.51
C GLY A 582 -12.90 -10.23 29.61
N ILE A 583 -12.27 -11.37 29.66
CA ILE A 583 -12.52 -12.38 30.71
C ILE A 583 -11.20 -12.90 31.27
N TRP A 584 -11.25 -13.45 32.51
CA TRP A 584 -10.10 -14.00 33.23
C TRP A 584 -8.94 -13.03 33.35
N ASP A 585 -9.17 -11.83 33.91
CA ASP A 585 -8.16 -10.77 34.01
C ASP A 585 -7.59 -10.38 32.65
N ASN A 586 -8.46 -10.28 31.62
CA ASN A 586 -8.13 -10.00 30.23
C ASN A 586 -7.19 -11.05 29.59
N ARG A 587 -7.12 -12.29 30.10
CA ARG A 587 -6.41 -13.37 29.42
C ARG A 587 -7.07 -13.80 28.12
N LEU A 588 -8.37 -13.60 28.02
CA LEU A 588 -9.09 -13.68 26.76
C LEU A 588 -9.77 -12.35 26.52
N MET A 589 -9.42 -11.71 25.43
CA MET A 589 -10.08 -10.52 24.94
C MET A 589 -10.71 -10.82 23.58
N LEU A 590 -11.97 -10.42 23.42
CA LEU A 590 -12.72 -10.54 22.20
C LEU A 590 -13.20 -9.13 21.81
N THR A 591 -12.88 -8.71 20.60
CA THR A 591 -13.43 -7.50 19.98
C THR A 591 -14.21 -7.90 18.75
N SER A 592 -15.40 -7.36 18.58
CA SER A 592 -16.19 -7.58 17.36
C SER A 592 -16.79 -6.27 16.91
N GLU A 593 -16.82 -6.06 15.61
CA GLU A 593 -17.39 -4.85 15.01
C GLU A 593 -18.18 -5.19 13.77
N LEU A 594 -19.37 -4.64 13.68
CA LEU A 594 -20.25 -4.63 12.51
C LEU A 594 -20.22 -3.24 11.90
N TYR A 595 -20.04 -3.12 10.62
CA TYR A 595 -20.09 -1.83 9.95
C TYR A 595 -20.88 -1.88 8.65
N TYR A 596 -21.49 -0.76 8.35
CA TYR A 596 -22.08 -0.45 7.04
C TYR A 596 -21.67 0.95 6.63
N SER A 597 -21.11 1.09 5.43
CA SER A 597 -20.77 2.38 4.86
C SER A 597 -21.32 2.53 3.44
N LYS A 598 -21.75 3.74 3.13
CA LYS A 598 -22.23 4.12 1.80
C LYS A 598 -21.43 5.34 1.34
N THR A 599 -20.79 5.23 0.18
CA THR A 599 -20.21 6.36 -0.55
C THR A 599 -21.23 6.86 -1.56
N THR A 600 -21.53 8.15 -1.50
CA THR A 600 -22.38 8.88 -2.44
C THR A 600 -21.57 10.00 -3.07
N ASP A 601 -22.10 10.62 -4.10
CA ASP A 601 -21.40 11.65 -4.85
C ASP A 601 -20.05 11.14 -5.36
N MET A 602 -19.98 9.85 -5.69
CA MET A 602 -18.72 9.21 -6.12
C MET A 602 -18.31 9.76 -7.48
N LEU A 603 -17.04 10.09 -7.58
CA LEU A 603 -16.44 10.58 -8.82
C LEU A 603 -16.37 9.48 -9.86
N TYR A 604 -16.81 9.81 -11.06
CA TYR A 604 -16.70 8.95 -12.22
C TYR A 604 -16.63 9.77 -13.51
N GLU A 605 -16.01 9.23 -14.56
CA GLU A 605 -15.93 9.84 -15.86
C GLU A 605 -17.02 9.29 -16.76
N TYR A 606 -17.97 10.15 -17.15
CA TYR A 606 -19.17 9.80 -17.91
C TYR A 606 -19.00 10.12 -19.38
N ASP A 607 -19.56 9.27 -20.24
CA ASP A 607 -19.73 9.57 -21.67
C ASP A 607 -20.84 10.63 -21.82
N VAL A 608 -20.54 11.70 -22.54
CA VAL A 608 -21.48 12.80 -22.78
C VAL A 608 -21.55 13.12 -24.27
N PRO A 609 -22.74 13.59 -24.78
CA PRO A 609 -22.93 13.81 -26.21
C PRO A 609 -22.12 15.02 -26.71
N VAL A 610 -21.40 14.79 -27.83
CA VAL A 610 -20.79 15.83 -28.63
C VAL A 610 -21.76 16.15 -29.79
N PRO A 611 -22.06 17.44 -30.11
CA PRO A 611 -21.35 18.68 -29.73
C PRO A 611 -21.94 19.41 -28.53
N THR A 612 -22.89 18.86 -27.76
CA THR A 612 -23.45 19.50 -26.55
C THR A 612 -22.32 19.80 -25.57
N PHE A 613 -21.39 18.88 -25.44
CA PHE A 613 -20.11 19.06 -24.73
C PHE A 613 -18.97 19.16 -25.75
N ALA A 614 -17.88 19.83 -25.37
CA ALA A 614 -16.71 19.97 -26.24
C ALA A 614 -15.94 18.64 -26.44
N PHE A 615 -16.04 17.73 -25.46
CA PHE A 615 -15.42 16.42 -25.45
C PHE A 615 -16.43 15.36 -25.04
N ASP A 616 -16.16 14.11 -25.36
CA ASP A 616 -17.02 12.97 -25.09
C ASP A 616 -17.00 12.48 -23.63
N LYS A 617 -16.13 13.04 -22.77
CA LYS A 617 -16.00 12.67 -21.37
C LYS A 617 -16.26 13.84 -20.44
N LEU A 618 -16.94 13.58 -19.32
CA LEU A 618 -17.20 14.53 -18.24
C LEU A 618 -16.99 13.86 -16.87
N MET A 619 -16.15 14.46 -16.03
CA MET A 619 -16.02 14.06 -14.62
C MET A 619 -17.22 14.61 -13.82
N ALA A 620 -17.95 13.74 -13.12
CA ALA A 620 -19.10 14.16 -12.30
C ALA A 620 -19.27 13.31 -11.03
N ASN A 621 -19.95 13.88 -10.03
CA ASN A 621 -20.22 13.25 -8.74
C ASN A 621 -21.61 12.59 -8.72
N ILE A 622 -21.76 11.45 -9.38
CA ILE A 622 -23.07 10.82 -9.53
C ILE A 622 -23.09 9.39 -8.99
N GLY A 623 -21.95 8.70 -9.03
CA GLY A 623 -21.84 7.30 -8.62
C GLY A 623 -22.14 7.06 -7.14
N SER A 624 -22.46 5.83 -6.79
CA SER A 624 -22.59 5.37 -5.41
C SER A 624 -22.22 3.91 -5.22
N MET A 625 -21.66 3.60 -4.05
CA MET A 625 -21.29 2.24 -3.65
C MET A 625 -21.51 2.00 -2.16
N SER A 626 -21.57 0.74 -1.75
CA SER A 626 -21.64 0.36 -0.34
C SER A 626 -20.58 -0.66 0.02
N ASN A 627 -20.13 -0.59 1.28
CA ASN A 627 -19.26 -1.55 1.93
C ASN A 627 -19.86 -1.95 3.28
N GLN A 628 -19.88 -3.24 3.57
CA GLN A 628 -20.34 -3.76 4.85
C GLN A 628 -19.47 -4.93 5.26
N GLY A 629 -19.37 -5.15 6.56
CA GLY A 629 -18.55 -6.24 7.07
C GLY A 629 -18.70 -6.50 8.55
N VAL A 630 -18.06 -7.60 8.94
CA VAL A 630 -17.89 -8.06 10.31
C VAL A 630 -16.40 -8.20 10.57
N GLU A 631 -15.92 -7.58 11.62
CA GLU A 631 -14.55 -7.71 12.10
C GLU A 631 -14.55 -8.44 13.45
N LEU A 632 -13.58 -9.33 13.65
CA LEU A 632 -13.41 -10.10 14.86
C LEU A 632 -11.93 -10.11 15.25
N GLY A 633 -11.63 -9.70 16.46
CA GLY A 633 -10.31 -9.78 17.08
C GLY A 633 -10.37 -10.64 18.33
N ILE A 634 -9.45 -11.58 18.47
CA ILE A 634 -9.31 -12.47 19.63
C ILE A 634 -7.87 -12.41 20.09
N SER A 635 -7.66 -12.01 21.34
CA SER A 635 -6.35 -12.06 22.01
C SER A 635 -6.41 -13.00 23.20
N VAL A 636 -5.53 -13.99 23.24
CA VAL A 636 -5.50 -15.01 24.29
C VAL A 636 -4.09 -15.10 24.88
N VAL A 637 -4.02 -15.12 26.20
CA VAL A 637 -2.79 -15.40 26.96
C VAL A 637 -2.97 -16.74 27.70
N PRO A 638 -2.82 -17.88 26.97
CA PRO A 638 -3.09 -19.19 27.55
C PRO A 638 -2.08 -19.58 28.64
N ILE A 639 -0.87 -19.06 28.53
CA ILE A 639 0.21 -19.34 29.48
C ILE A 639 0.81 -17.99 29.92
N GLN A 640 0.77 -17.77 31.25
CA GLN A 640 1.42 -16.62 31.89
C GLN A 640 2.06 -17.09 33.18
N ARG A 641 3.36 -17.38 33.11
CA ARG A 641 4.18 -17.80 34.23
C ARG A 641 5.50 -17.04 34.21
N LYS A 642 6.23 -17.01 35.33
CA LYS A 642 7.51 -16.27 35.45
C LYS A 642 8.47 -16.58 34.29
N ASP A 643 8.63 -17.86 33.94
CA ASP A 643 9.60 -18.32 32.94
C ASP A 643 8.95 -18.69 31.60
N MET A 644 7.62 -18.62 31.49
CA MET A 644 6.90 -19.07 30.31
C MET A 644 5.70 -18.18 30.04
N GLU A 645 5.59 -17.70 28.81
CA GLU A 645 4.49 -16.86 28.37
C GLU A 645 4.12 -17.20 26.93
N MET A 646 2.83 -17.27 26.66
CA MET A 646 2.31 -17.48 25.31
C MET A 646 1.21 -16.47 25.04
N ASN A 647 1.34 -15.75 23.92
CA ASN A 647 0.32 -14.84 23.43
C ASN A 647 -0.12 -15.29 22.04
N ILE A 648 -1.43 -15.30 21.81
CA ILE A 648 -2.03 -15.61 20.53
C ILE A 648 -2.99 -14.47 20.21
N ASN A 649 -2.74 -13.78 19.11
CA ASN A 649 -3.66 -12.80 18.55
C ASN A 649 -4.18 -13.37 17.23
N PHE A 650 -5.48 -13.41 17.10
CA PHE A 650 -6.18 -13.83 15.88
C PHE A 650 -7.14 -12.72 15.48
N ASN A 651 -7.19 -12.42 14.21
CA ASN A 651 -8.16 -11.48 13.65
C ASN A 651 -8.78 -12.06 12.37
N MET A 652 -10.01 -11.69 12.13
CA MET A 652 -10.75 -12.08 10.95
C MET A 652 -11.62 -10.90 10.50
N SER A 653 -11.70 -10.69 9.21
CA SER A 653 -12.63 -9.76 8.61
C SER A 653 -13.42 -10.41 7.48
N TYR A 654 -14.75 -10.31 7.56
CA TYR A 654 -15.63 -10.57 6.43
C TYR A 654 -16.06 -9.24 5.84
N GLN A 655 -15.92 -9.09 4.52
CA GLN A 655 -16.30 -7.86 3.83
C GLN A 655 -17.10 -8.14 2.55
N LYS A 656 -18.02 -7.24 2.24
CA LYS A 656 -18.79 -7.24 1.00
C LYS A 656 -18.96 -5.81 0.52
N ASN A 657 -18.49 -5.54 -0.68
CA ASN A 657 -18.78 -4.28 -1.38
C ASN A 657 -19.85 -4.49 -2.46
N LYS A 658 -20.44 -3.41 -2.89
CA LYS A 658 -21.43 -3.40 -3.98
C LYS A 658 -21.43 -2.04 -4.66
N LEU A 659 -21.27 -2.01 -5.96
CA LEU A 659 -21.54 -0.85 -6.79
C LEU A 659 -23.05 -0.66 -6.91
N LEU A 660 -23.57 0.47 -6.47
CA LEU A 660 -25.01 0.68 -6.40
C LEU A 660 -25.57 1.37 -7.65
N SER A 661 -24.87 2.38 -8.16
CA SER A 661 -25.30 3.16 -9.33
C SER A 661 -24.11 3.90 -9.96
N LEU A 662 -24.14 4.03 -11.28
CA LEU A 662 -23.32 4.93 -12.08
C LEU A 662 -24.20 5.82 -12.97
N SER A 663 -25.40 6.15 -12.54
CA SER A 663 -26.33 7.01 -13.26
C SER A 663 -26.97 8.06 -12.37
N GLY A 664 -27.35 9.19 -12.93
CA GLY A 664 -28.03 10.28 -12.23
C GLY A 664 -28.18 11.54 -13.07
N GLU A 665 -28.53 12.64 -12.42
CA GLU A 665 -28.81 13.91 -13.08
C GLU A 665 -27.61 14.85 -13.02
N TYR A 666 -27.29 15.48 -14.15
CA TYR A 666 -26.35 16.57 -14.28
C TYR A 666 -26.94 17.69 -15.11
N ASN A 667 -27.13 18.88 -14.54
CA ASN A 667 -27.74 20.04 -15.20
C ASN A 667 -29.07 19.74 -15.90
N GLY A 668 -29.92 18.88 -15.29
CA GLY A 668 -31.21 18.49 -15.86
C GLY A 668 -31.12 17.46 -17.00
N MET A 669 -29.92 16.95 -17.25
CA MET A 669 -29.67 15.86 -18.20
C MET A 669 -29.40 14.58 -17.42
N HIS A 670 -30.09 13.51 -17.75
CA HIS A 670 -29.74 12.18 -17.22
C HIS A 670 -28.49 11.66 -17.92
N ILE A 671 -27.43 11.44 -17.13
CA ILE A 671 -26.18 10.82 -17.62
C ILE A 671 -25.98 9.48 -16.92
N THR A 672 -25.45 8.53 -17.67
CA THR A 672 -25.19 7.18 -17.21
C THR A 672 -23.88 6.69 -17.80
N ALA A 673 -23.09 5.99 -17.01
CA ALA A 673 -22.02 5.17 -17.55
C ALA A 673 -22.57 3.79 -17.92
N SER A 674 -21.80 3.03 -18.67
CA SER A 674 -22.14 1.64 -18.96
C SER A 674 -22.30 0.85 -17.65
N ASP A 675 -23.35 0.06 -17.57
CA ASP A 675 -23.58 -0.85 -16.44
C ASP A 675 -22.53 -1.95 -16.35
N ILE A 676 -21.85 -2.24 -17.46
CA ILE A 676 -20.77 -3.22 -17.58
C ILE A 676 -19.53 -2.51 -18.14
N THR A 677 -18.47 -2.44 -17.39
CA THR A 677 -17.23 -1.78 -17.81
C THR A 677 -16.02 -2.67 -17.50
N PRO A 678 -15.15 -2.99 -18.49
CA PRO A 678 -13.93 -3.74 -18.24
C PRO A 678 -12.94 -2.90 -17.41
N ILE A 679 -12.34 -3.53 -16.40
CA ILE A 679 -11.34 -2.91 -15.52
C ILE A 679 -10.04 -3.72 -15.42
N GLY A 680 -10.03 -4.98 -15.87
CA GLY A 680 -8.86 -5.84 -15.87
C GLY A 680 -8.77 -6.68 -17.12
N SER A 681 -7.59 -6.62 -17.76
CA SER A 681 -7.31 -7.32 -19.00
C SER A 681 -5.98 -8.06 -18.94
N LEU A 682 -5.88 -9.11 -19.73
CA LEU A 682 -4.65 -9.85 -19.93
C LEU A 682 -3.68 -9.06 -20.82
N TYR A 683 -2.39 -9.21 -20.58
CA TYR A 683 -1.38 -8.70 -21.48
C TYR A 683 -1.34 -9.54 -22.77
N GLY A 684 -1.48 -8.90 -23.93
CA GLY A 684 -1.86 -9.54 -25.19
C GLY A 684 -0.88 -10.52 -25.81
N ALA A 685 0.40 -10.57 -25.42
CA ALA A 685 1.36 -11.45 -26.05
C ALA A 685 1.01 -12.93 -25.83
N GLY A 686 1.00 -13.72 -26.91
CA GLY A 686 0.62 -15.12 -26.91
C GLY A 686 -0.88 -15.37 -26.93
N GLN A 687 -1.68 -14.36 -27.23
CA GLN A 687 -3.13 -14.46 -27.37
C GLN A 687 -3.56 -13.93 -28.73
N ASN A 688 -4.49 -14.65 -29.38
CA ASN A 688 -5.03 -14.24 -30.66
C ASN A 688 -6.12 -13.20 -30.44
N GLY A 689 -5.80 -11.94 -30.59
CA GLY A 689 -6.69 -10.85 -30.99
C GLY A 689 -8.14 -10.76 -30.48
N GLY A 690 -8.54 -11.61 -29.55
CA GLY A 690 -9.85 -11.59 -28.92
C GLY A 690 -9.94 -10.55 -27.80
N ASP A 691 -11.10 -10.39 -27.23
CA ASP A 691 -11.31 -9.58 -26.04
C ASP A 691 -10.55 -10.18 -24.86
N ASN A 692 -9.52 -9.48 -24.40
CA ASN A 692 -8.65 -9.91 -23.32
C ASN A 692 -9.17 -9.46 -21.94
N ASN A 693 -10.35 -8.85 -21.89
CA ASN A 693 -10.95 -8.40 -20.67
C ASN A 693 -11.50 -9.57 -19.86
N VAL A 694 -11.13 -9.66 -18.60
CA VAL A 694 -11.53 -10.75 -17.70
C VAL A 694 -12.20 -10.24 -16.44
N VAL A 695 -11.87 -9.04 -15.99
CA VAL A 695 -12.40 -8.44 -14.77
C VAL A 695 -13.20 -7.20 -15.13
N TYR A 696 -14.40 -7.13 -14.57
CA TYR A 696 -15.35 -6.09 -14.88
C TYR A 696 -15.90 -5.41 -13.63
N GLN A 697 -16.32 -4.19 -13.82
CA GLN A 697 -17.14 -3.42 -12.92
C GLN A 697 -18.57 -3.48 -13.45
N ILE A 698 -19.49 -4.04 -12.65
CA ILE A 698 -20.90 -4.23 -13.02
C ILE A 698 -21.78 -3.61 -11.94
N VAL A 699 -22.73 -2.76 -12.37
CA VAL A 699 -23.70 -2.17 -11.44
C VAL A 699 -24.52 -3.26 -10.76
N GLY A 700 -24.70 -3.17 -9.46
CA GLY A 700 -25.36 -4.18 -8.65
C GLY A 700 -24.47 -5.31 -8.17
N GLN A 701 -23.18 -5.37 -8.58
CA GLN A 701 -22.23 -6.40 -8.22
C GLN A 701 -21.09 -5.86 -7.34
N PRO A 702 -20.29 -6.74 -6.70
CA PRO A 702 -19.01 -6.35 -6.11
C PRO A 702 -18.06 -5.76 -7.15
N LEU A 703 -17.14 -4.89 -6.72
CA LEU A 703 -16.07 -4.43 -7.60
C LEU A 703 -15.14 -5.59 -7.97
N GLY A 704 -14.76 -5.67 -9.25
CA GLY A 704 -13.84 -6.69 -9.75
C GLY A 704 -14.47 -8.07 -9.83
N VAL A 705 -15.58 -8.20 -10.55
CA VAL A 705 -16.15 -9.50 -10.90
C VAL A 705 -15.50 -10.05 -12.15
N PHE A 706 -15.31 -11.37 -12.18
CA PHE A 706 -14.96 -12.07 -13.42
C PHE A 706 -16.23 -12.27 -14.25
N TYR A 707 -16.24 -11.67 -15.44
CA TYR A 707 -17.35 -11.78 -16.40
C TYR A 707 -16.80 -12.47 -17.64
N LEU A 708 -17.03 -13.78 -17.71
CA LEU A 708 -16.31 -14.69 -18.61
C LEU A 708 -17.26 -15.64 -19.31
N PRO A 709 -16.90 -16.16 -20.52
CA PRO A 709 -17.54 -17.32 -21.13
C PRO A 709 -17.38 -18.56 -20.25
N HIS A 710 -18.38 -19.42 -20.23
CA HIS A 710 -18.32 -20.73 -19.55
C HIS A 710 -17.71 -21.78 -20.48
N CYS A 711 -16.72 -22.51 -19.97
CA CYS A 711 -16.08 -23.62 -20.66
C CYS A 711 -16.54 -24.94 -20.06
N LYS A 712 -17.25 -25.75 -20.85
CA LYS A 712 -17.71 -27.10 -20.49
C LYS A 712 -16.55 -28.12 -20.38
N GLY A 713 -15.39 -27.80 -20.94
CA GLY A 713 -14.24 -28.67 -20.97
C GLY A 713 -13.42 -28.48 -22.24
N LEU A 714 -12.61 -29.46 -22.57
CA LEU A 714 -11.82 -29.46 -23.80
C LEU A 714 -12.49 -30.37 -24.84
N LYS A 715 -12.49 -29.93 -26.09
CA LYS A 715 -12.92 -30.72 -27.25
C LYS A 715 -11.80 -30.83 -28.28
N GLU A 716 -11.69 -32.00 -28.91
CA GLU A 716 -10.78 -32.15 -30.05
C GLU A 716 -11.18 -31.23 -31.18
N ASN A 717 -10.20 -30.66 -31.85
CA ASN A 717 -10.40 -29.84 -33.03
C ASN A 717 -9.80 -30.51 -34.30
N GLU A 718 -10.11 -29.94 -35.45
CA GLU A 718 -9.68 -30.47 -36.75
C GLU A 718 -8.17 -30.45 -36.95
N LEU A 719 -7.43 -29.72 -36.13
CA LEU A 719 -5.95 -29.61 -36.20
C LEU A 719 -5.24 -30.66 -35.32
N GLY A 720 -5.96 -31.56 -34.70
CA GLY A 720 -5.40 -32.65 -33.89
C GLY A 720 -4.98 -32.25 -32.49
N GLY A 721 -5.46 -31.11 -31.99
CA GLY A 721 -5.29 -30.65 -30.60
C GLY A 721 -6.62 -30.42 -29.91
N TYR A 722 -6.59 -29.76 -28.75
CA TYR A 722 -7.78 -29.44 -27.96
C TYR A 722 -8.08 -27.95 -27.99
N SER A 723 -9.37 -27.62 -28.15
CA SER A 723 -9.91 -26.27 -27.96
C SER A 723 -10.88 -26.23 -26.79
N TYR A 724 -11.15 -25.05 -26.26
CA TYR A 724 -12.16 -24.85 -25.22
C TYR A 724 -13.58 -25.02 -25.79
N ASP A 725 -14.37 -25.88 -25.20
CA ASP A 725 -15.79 -26.06 -25.51
C ASP A 725 -16.63 -25.02 -24.79
N ILE A 726 -16.80 -23.86 -25.44
CA ILE A 726 -17.54 -22.73 -24.87
C ILE A 726 -19.05 -22.99 -24.98
N GLU A 727 -19.78 -22.65 -23.92
CA GLU A 727 -21.22 -22.75 -23.87
C GLU A 727 -21.89 -21.53 -24.53
N ASP A 728 -22.86 -21.80 -25.40
CA ASP A 728 -23.81 -20.79 -25.89
C ASP A 728 -24.83 -20.54 -24.77
N LEU A 729 -24.65 -19.42 -24.07
CA LEU A 729 -25.43 -19.09 -22.85
C LEU A 729 -26.77 -18.44 -23.19
N ASN A 730 -26.91 -17.88 -24.37
CA ASN A 730 -28.13 -17.21 -24.82
C ASN A 730 -28.97 -18.06 -25.77
N ASP A 731 -28.46 -19.27 -26.14
CA ASP A 731 -29.09 -20.25 -27.05
C ASP A 731 -29.42 -19.66 -28.46
N ASP A 732 -28.58 -18.74 -28.97
CA ASP A 732 -28.79 -18.15 -30.32
C ASP A 732 -28.06 -18.92 -31.44
N GLY A 733 -27.24 -19.91 -31.09
CA GLY A 733 -26.50 -20.76 -31.99
C GLY A 733 -25.15 -20.21 -32.44
N GLU A 734 -24.73 -19.06 -31.91
CA GLU A 734 -23.43 -18.44 -32.14
C GLU A 734 -22.70 -18.23 -30.83
N ILE A 735 -21.36 -18.34 -30.78
CA ILE A 735 -20.58 -18.03 -29.62
C ILE A 735 -20.07 -16.59 -29.73
N ASP A 736 -20.65 -15.71 -28.90
CA ASP A 736 -20.29 -14.29 -28.80
C ASP A 736 -19.49 -13.95 -27.54
N PHE A 737 -18.25 -13.50 -27.72
CA PHE A 737 -17.37 -13.07 -26.64
C PHE A 737 -17.54 -11.58 -26.26
N SER A 738 -18.46 -10.86 -26.91
CA SER A 738 -18.70 -9.45 -26.59
C SER A 738 -19.39 -9.25 -25.23
N ASP A 739 -19.42 -8.02 -24.77
CA ASP A 739 -20.17 -7.66 -23.56
C ASP A 739 -21.67 -7.79 -23.81
N GLY A 740 -22.33 -8.70 -23.09
CA GLY A 740 -23.74 -9.03 -23.27
C GLY A 740 -24.00 -10.29 -24.13
N GLY A 741 -22.94 -10.90 -24.71
CA GLY A 741 -23.00 -12.20 -25.35
C GLY A 741 -22.90 -13.36 -24.34
N ASP A 742 -22.17 -14.43 -24.71
CA ASP A 742 -22.07 -15.68 -23.92
C ASP A 742 -21.17 -15.58 -22.71
N ARG A 743 -21.41 -14.60 -21.85
CA ARG A 743 -20.65 -14.35 -20.63
C ARG A 743 -21.54 -14.41 -19.39
N TYR A 744 -20.97 -14.81 -18.28
CA TYR A 744 -21.62 -14.83 -16.98
C TYR A 744 -20.68 -14.37 -15.86
N ILE A 745 -21.24 -14.05 -14.70
CA ILE A 745 -20.45 -13.69 -13.52
C ILE A 745 -19.90 -14.95 -12.87
N ALA A 746 -18.66 -15.29 -13.21
CA ALA A 746 -17.98 -16.51 -12.76
C ALA A 746 -17.40 -16.42 -11.35
N GLY A 747 -17.30 -15.22 -10.78
CA GLY A 747 -16.75 -15.00 -9.44
C GLY A 747 -16.28 -13.57 -9.22
N GLN A 748 -15.53 -13.36 -8.15
CA GLN A 748 -14.97 -12.05 -7.81
C GLN A 748 -13.47 -12.15 -7.49
N ALA A 749 -12.70 -11.11 -7.82
CA ALA A 749 -11.27 -10.99 -7.57
C ALA A 749 -10.94 -10.61 -6.13
N THR A 750 -11.87 -9.93 -5.43
CA THR A 750 -11.65 -9.45 -4.07
C THR A 750 -12.01 -10.51 -3.04
N PRO A 751 -11.15 -10.78 -2.03
CA PRO A 751 -11.45 -11.72 -0.97
C PRO A 751 -12.67 -11.31 -0.14
N LYS A 752 -13.49 -12.30 0.22
CA LYS A 752 -14.63 -12.11 1.14
C LYS A 752 -14.20 -12.17 2.59
N VAL A 753 -13.23 -13.04 2.89
CA VAL A 753 -12.71 -13.25 4.25
C VAL A 753 -11.20 -13.09 4.24
N THR A 754 -10.68 -12.34 5.19
CA THR A 754 -9.26 -12.28 5.49
C THR A 754 -9.00 -12.66 6.93
N ILE A 755 -7.89 -13.34 7.17
CA ILE A 755 -7.46 -13.73 8.52
C ILE A 755 -6.02 -13.26 8.75
N GLY A 756 -5.73 -12.98 10.02
CA GLY A 756 -4.38 -12.75 10.52
C GLY A 756 -4.20 -13.42 11.86
N SER A 757 -3.01 -13.92 12.14
CA SER A 757 -2.68 -14.46 13.46
C SER A 757 -1.23 -14.23 13.79
N ASN A 758 -0.98 -13.81 15.01
CA ASN A 758 0.34 -13.69 15.59
C ASN A 758 0.43 -14.56 16.84
N ILE A 759 1.41 -15.44 16.86
CA ILE A 759 1.67 -16.35 17.96
C ILE A 759 3.06 -16.04 18.48
N SER A 760 3.17 -15.71 19.75
CA SER A 760 4.46 -15.55 20.42
C SER A 760 4.53 -16.46 21.64
N PHE A 761 5.67 -17.11 21.80
CA PHE A 761 5.98 -17.97 22.91
C PHE A 761 7.35 -17.64 23.47
N ARG A 762 7.43 -17.43 24.78
CA ARG A 762 8.68 -17.20 25.50
C ARG A 762 8.87 -18.30 26.56
N TYR A 763 10.05 -18.88 26.56
CA TYR A 763 10.48 -19.80 27.61
C TYR A 763 11.88 -19.39 28.10
N LYS A 764 11.95 -18.85 29.32
CA LYS A 764 13.18 -18.26 29.90
C LYS A 764 13.80 -17.24 28.93
N SER A 765 15.00 -17.53 28.42
CA SER A 765 15.74 -16.69 27.50
C SER A 765 15.39 -16.93 26.01
N PHE A 766 14.64 -17.97 25.68
CA PHE A 766 14.21 -18.26 24.31
C PHE A 766 12.86 -17.63 24.03
N ASP A 767 12.69 -17.14 22.82
CA ASP A 767 11.41 -16.70 22.28
C ASP A 767 11.20 -17.22 20.84
N ILE A 768 9.95 -17.50 20.51
CA ILE A 768 9.52 -17.85 19.17
C ILE A 768 8.36 -16.93 18.82
N ALA A 769 8.38 -16.39 17.62
CA ALA A 769 7.26 -15.64 17.06
C ALA A 769 6.91 -16.16 15.67
N MET A 770 5.61 -16.27 15.39
CA MET A 770 5.09 -16.72 14.10
C MET A 770 3.94 -15.83 13.68
N GLN A 771 3.92 -15.46 12.42
CA GLN A 771 2.85 -14.70 11.80
C GLN A 771 2.25 -15.48 10.65
N ILE A 772 0.91 -15.50 10.62
CA ILE A 772 0.11 -16.16 9.60
C ILE A 772 -0.87 -15.15 9.04
N ASN A 773 -1.07 -15.17 7.74
CA ASN A 773 -2.16 -14.46 7.08
C ASN A 773 -2.87 -15.36 6.07
N GLY A 774 -4.06 -14.98 5.66
CA GLY A 774 -4.81 -15.73 4.66
C GLY A 774 -5.98 -14.94 4.11
N ALA A 775 -6.39 -15.32 2.90
CA ALA A 775 -7.52 -14.73 2.20
C ALA A 775 -8.36 -15.81 1.53
N PHE A 776 -9.70 -15.66 1.56
CA PHE A 776 -10.63 -16.68 1.11
C PHE A 776 -11.82 -16.07 0.39
N GLY A 777 -12.46 -16.89 -0.46
CA GLY A 777 -13.71 -16.57 -1.14
C GLY A 777 -13.52 -15.64 -2.34
N HIS A 778 -12.33 -15.65 -2.93
CA HIS A 778 -12.02 -14.99 -4.18
C HIS A 778 -11.50 -15.98 -5.22
N LYS A 779 -11.47 -15.52 -6.45
CA LYS A 779 -10.88 -16.27 -7.57
C LYS A 779 -9.71 -15.50 -8.16
N ILE A 780 -8.89 -16.22 -8.89
CA ILE A 780 -7.73 -15.71 -9.65
C ILE A 780 -7.86 -16.23 -11.06
N PHE A 781 -7.72 -15.34 -12.04
CA PHE A 781 -7.57 -15.75 -13.43
C PHE A 781 -6.12 -16.11 -13.69
N ASN A 782 -5.86 -17.38 -13.99
CA ASN A 782 -4.52 -17.91 -14.24
C ASN A 782 -4.10 -17.65 -15.70
N GLY A 783 -3.76 -16.39 -16.01
CA GLY A 783 -3.25 -16.01 -17.32
C GLY A 783 -1.87 -16.62 -17.65
N THR A 784 -1.10 -16.96 -16.61
CA THR A 784 0.16 -17.72 -16.74
C THR A 784 -0.11 -19.13 -17.29
N GLY A 785 -1.10 -19.82 -16.73
CA GLY A 785 -1.55 -21.12 -17.23
C GLY A 785 -2.07 -21.06 -18.67
N LEU A 786 -2.94 -20.10 -18.97
CA LEU A 786 -3.47 -19.88 -20.31
C LEU A 786 -2.33 -19.66 -21.33
N ALA A 787 -1.40 -18.77 -21.02
CA ALA A 787 -0.34 -18.39 -21.95
C ALA A 787 0.67 -19.52 -22.20
N TYR A 788 1.17 -20.15 -21.14
CA TYR A 788 2.28 -21.11 -21.29
C TYR A 788 1.84 -22.58 -21.43
N THR A 789 0.53 -22.88 -21.42
CA THR A 789 0.03 -24.21 -21.76
C THR A 789 -0.44 -24.29 -23.22
N ASN A 790 -0.52 -23.16 -23.90
CA ASN A 790 -0.97 -23.10 -25.29
C ASN A 790 0.09 -23.59 -26.26
N MET A 791 -0.20 -24.70 -26.94
CA MET A 791 0.69 -25.31 -27.93
C MET A 791 0.65 -24.64 -29.31
N SER A 792 -0.33 -23.76 -29.57
CA SER A 792 -0.39 -23.02 -30.85
C SER A 792 0.72 -21.98 -31.00
N ILE A 793 1.37 -21.58 -29.87
CA ILE A 793 2.48 -20.65 -29.85
C ILE A 793 3.85 -21.36 -29.90
N PHE A 794 3.87 -22.67 -29.69
CA PHE A 794 5.09 -23.47 -29.74
C PHE A 794 5.44 -23.84 -31.21
N PRO A 795 6.69 -23.73 -31.66
CA PRO A 795 7.93 -23.49 -30.91
C PRO A 795 8.39 -22.02 -30.84
N ASP A 796 7.60 -21.07 -31.30
CA ASP A 796 7.97 -19.64 -31.25
C ASP A 796 8.17 -19.15 -29.81
N TYR A 797 7.42 -19.71 -28.88
CA TYR A 797 7.54 -19.47 -27.46
C TYR A 797 7.76 -20.77 -26.71
N ASN A 798 8.58 -20.73 -25.66
CA ASN A 798 8.69 -21.86 -24.75
C ASN A 798 7.40 -22.04 -23.94
N VAL A 799 7.11 -23.28 -23.54
CA VAL A 799 5.90 -23.67 -22.85
C VAL A 799 6.21 -24.44 -21.56
N LEU A 800 5.20 -24.60 -20.70
CA LEU A 800 5.29 -25.42 -19.48
C LEU A 800 5.52 -26.90 -19.85
N LYS A 801 6.26 -27.63 -19.01
CA LYS A 801 6.55 -29.05 -19.21
C LYS A 801 5.30 -29.91 -19.42
N GLY A 802 4.18 -29.59 -18.78
CA GLY A 802 2.92 -30.29 -18.96
C GLY A 802 2.07 -29.82 -20.15
N ALA A 803 2.52 -28.84 -20.93
CA ALA A 803 1.74 -28.32 -22.07
C ALA A 803 1.63 -29.33 -23.22
N PRO A 804 2.66 -30.05 -23.62
CA PRO A 804 2.58 -31.05 -24.71
C PRO A 804 1.56 -32.17 -24.43
N GLU A 805 1.44 -32.59 -23.16
CA GLU A 805 0.49 -33.62 -22.75
C GLU A 805 -0.96 -33.12 -22.81
N LYS A 806 -1.20 -31.86 -22.51
CA LYS A 806 -2.53 -31.24 -22.62
C LYS A 806 -2.91 -30.92 -24.05
N ASN A 807 -1.95 -30.63 -24.90
CA ASN A 807 -2.07 -30.29 -26.31
C ASN A 807 -3.20 -29.28 -26.60
N ILE A 808 -3.32 -28.25 -25.79
CA ILE A 808 -4.30 -27.16 -25.96
C ILE A 808 -3.73 -26.22 -27.03
N ILE A 809 -4.47 -26.04 -28.13
CA ILE A 809 -4.07 -25.15 -29.22
C ILE A 809 -5.03 -23.97 -29.40
N ASP A 810 -5.71 -23.59 -28.32
CA ASP A 810 -6.71 -22.53 -28.23
C ASP A 810 -6.24 -21.46 -27.23
N GLN A 811 -6.50 -20.19 -27.57
CA GLN A 811 -6.13 -19.03 -26.75
C GLN A 811 -7.35 -18.25 -26.22
N ASN A 812 -8.57 -18.76 -26.44
CA ASN A 812 -9.77 -18.08 -26.02
C ASN A 812 -9.84 -17.98 -24.49
N VAL A 813 -10.20 -16.79 -24.03
CA VAL A 813 -10.38 -16.49 -22.62
C VAL A 813 -11.70 -17.08 -22.14
N SER A 814 -11.66 -17.91 -21.11
CA SER A 814 -12.83 -18.53 -20.50
C SER A 814 -12.58 -18.83 -19.02
N ASP A 815 -13.60 -19.27 -18.31
CA ASP A 815 -13.50 -19.67 -16.91
C ASP A 815 -12.71 -20.97 -16.66
N TYR A 816 -12.20 -21.63 -17.72
CA TYR A 816 -11.31 -22.80 -17.61
C TYR A 816 -10.06 -22.51 -16.78
N TRP A 817 -9.55 -21.28 -16.87
CA TRP A 817 -8.38 -20.81 -16.13
C TRP A 817 -8.74 -19.99 -14.88
N LEU A 818 -10.00 -19.98 -14.48
CA LEU A 818 -10.46 -19.25 -13.31
C LEU A 818 -10.40 -20.15 -12.06
N GLU A 819 -9.38 -20.02 -11.28
CA GLU A 819 -9.09 -20.85 -10.12
C GLU A 819 -9.53 -20.21 -8.79
N LYS A 820 -9.64 -21.02 -7.72
CA LYS A 820 -9.80 -20.52 -6.36
C LYS A 820 -8.51 -19.85 -5.91
N GLY A 821 -8.62 -18.61 -5.43
CA GLY A 821 -7.49 -17.84 -4.89
C GLY A 821 -7.24 -18.05 -3.40
N ASP A 822 -7.97 -18.97 -2.75
CA ASP A 822 -7.89 -19.18 -1.31
C ASP A 822 -6.49 -19.62 -0.86
N TYR A 823 -5.97 -19.00 0.21
CA TYR A 823 -4.68 -19.37 0.76
C TYR A 823 -4.55 -19.10 2.25
N VAL A 824 -3.60 -19.80 2.87
CA VAL A 824 -3.01 -19.47 4.18
C VAL A 824 -1.49 -19.41 4.00
N ASN A 825 -0.90 -18.30 4.38
CA ASN A 825 0.54 -18.06 4.29
C ASN A 825 1.15 -17.97 5.69
N ILE A 826 2.18 -18.79 5.97
CA ILE A 826 3.07 -18.61 7.12
C ILE A 826 4.09 -17.56 6.69
N GLU A 827 3.75 -16.29 6.97
CA GLU A 827 4.48 -15.15 6.47
C GLU A 827 5.86 -15.01 7.12
N HIS A 828 5.93 -15.26 8.43
CA HIS A 828 7.17 -15.12 9.17
C HIS A 828 7.25 -16.04 10.37
N ILE A 829 8.44 -16.61 10.60
CA ILE A 829 8.78 -17.29 11.83
C ILE A 829 10.16 -16.81 12.31
N THR A 830 10.27 -16.49 13.60
CA THR A 830 11.53 -16.08 14.23
C THR A 830 11.76 -16.85 15.51
N ILE A 831 13.00 -17.26 15.73
CA ILE A 831 13.49 -17.81 16.99
C ILE A 831 14.53 -16.84 17.54
N GLY A 832 14.39 -16.46 18.82
CA GLY A 832 15.30 -15.57 19.49
C GLY A 832 15.88 -16.17 20.76
N TYR A 833 17.09 -15.77 21.09
CA TYR A 833 17.78 -16.11 22.33
C TYR A 833 18.34 -14.86 22.99
N ASN A 834 17.82 -14.52 24.16
CA ASN A 834 18.31 -13.43 24.98
C ASN A 834 19.44 -13.95 25.87
N ILE A 835 20.67 -13.54 25.56
CA ILE A 835 21.86 -13.97 26.30
C ILE A 835 21.84 -13.31 27.67
N PRO A 836 21.86 -14.11 28.79
CA PRO A 836 21.90 -13.54 30.11
C PRO A 836 23.20 -12.77 30.33
N MET A 837 23.12 -11.46 30.46
CA MET A 837 24.29 -10.61 30.65
C MET A 837 24.55 -10.35 32.12
N LYS A 838 25.85 -10.41 32.52
CA LYS A 838 26.32 -10.01 33.85
C LYS A 838 27.10 -8.67 33.81
N SER A 839 27.28 -8.12 32.61
CA SER A 839 27.96 -6.84 32.39
C SER A 839 27.10 -5.66 32.83
N LYS A 840 27.72 -4.64 33.43
CA LYS A 840 27.05 -3.36 33.67
C LYS A 840 27.02 -2.48 32.42
N ALA A 841 27.89 -2.75 31.44
CA ALA A 841 28.00 -1.98 30.22
C ALA A 841 27.02 -2.46 29.13
N VAL A 842 26.68 -3.76 29.08
CA VAL A 842 25.72 -4.33 28.15
C VAL A 842 24.48 -4.80 28.91
N LYS A 843 23.37 -4.11 28.75
CA LYS A 843 22.10 -4.40 29.43
C LYS A 843 21.39 -5.60 28.82
N SER A 844 21.38 -5.72 27.52
CA SER A 844 20.78 -6.84 26.80
C SER A 844 21.55 -7.18 25.53
N LEU A 845 21.56 -8.47 25.23
CA LEU A 845 22.12 -9.02 23.99
C LEU A 845 21.18 -10.13 23.50
N ARG A 846 20.63 -9.96 22.31
CA ARG A 846 19.72 -10.93 21.71
C ARG A 846 20.23 -11.34 20.32
N LEU A 847 20.27 -12.64 20.10
CA LEU A 847 20.47 -13.25 18.78
C LEU A 847 19.13 -13.79 18.27
N SER A 848 18.90 -13.65 17.00
CA SER A 848 17.69 -14.19 16.36
C SER A 848 17.99 -14.80 14.99
N ALA A 849 17.17 -15.78 14.63
CA ALA A 849 17.13 -16.35 13.29
C ALA A 849 15.68 -16.37 12.82
N GLY A 850 15.43 -16.08 11.55
CA GLY A 850 14.09 -15.99 11.02
C GLY A 850 14.00 -16.46 9.58
N ILE A 851 12.76 -16.81 9.18
CA ILE A 851 12.43 -17.13 7.80
C ILE A 851 11.16 -16.38 7.44
N SER A 852 11.20 -15.61 6.36
CA SER A 852 10.01 -14.96 5.78
C SER A 852 9.51 -15.75 4.57
N ASN A 853 8.18 -15.73 4.34
CA ASN A 853 7.49 -16.52 3.31
C ASN A 853 7.83 -18.01 3.43
N LEU A 854 7.66 -18.56 4.64
CA LEU A 854 8.04 -19.94 4.94
C LEU A 854 7.24 -20.94 4.09
N ALA A 855 5.91 -20.78 4.05
CA ALA A 855 5.04 -21.67 3.30
C ALA A 855 3.71 -21.01 2.97
N THR A 856 3.21 -21.29 1.76
CA THR A 856 1.86 -20.92 1.34
C THR A 856 1.06 -22.18 1.07
N ILE A 857 -0.03 -22.36 1.79
CA ILE A 857 -0.99 -23.48 1.64
C ILE A 857 -2.11 -22.96 0.74
N THR A 858 -2.22 -23.50 -0.46
CA THR A 858 -3.21 -23.09 -1.46
C THR A 858 -3.48 -24.20 -2.45
N GLY A 859 -4.66 -24.18 -3.05
CA GLY A 859 -4.99 -25.00 -4.21
C GLY A 859 -4.72 -24.32 -5.55
N TYR A 860 -4.22 -23.09 -5.55
CA TYR A 860 -3.90 -22.34 -6.75
C TYR A 860 -2.68 -22.94 -7.47
N SER A 861 -2.79 -23.13 -8.80
CA SER A 861 -1.75 -23.82 -9.57
C SER A 861 -0.59 -22.91 -10.00
N GLY A 862 -0.81 -21.59 -10.12
CA GLY A 862 0.19 -20.60 -10.55
C GLY A 862 1.34 -20.38 -9.55
N LEU A 863 2.13 -19.33 -9.77
CA LEU A 863 3.32 -19.04 -8.96
C LEU A 863 2.95 -18.68 -7.52
N THR A 864 1.95 -17.85 -7.34
CA THR A 864 1.49 -17.38 -6.04
C THR A 864 0.03 -16.93 -6.08
N PRO A 865 -0.79 -17.23 -5.07
CA PRO A 865 -2.12 -16.67 -4.94
C PRO A 865 -2.11 -15.24 -4.37
N MET A 866 -0.96 -14.76 -3.89
CA MET A 866 -0.79 -13.43 -3.32
C MET A 866 -0.54 -12.40 -4.43
N ILE A 867 -1.55 -12.20 -5.28
CA ILE A 867 -1.57 -11.21 -6.35
C ILE A 867 -2.40 -10.00 -5.93
N ASN A 868 -2.49 -8.99 -6.80
CA ASN A 868 -3.37 -7.84 -6.56
C ASN A 868 -4.83 -8.28 -6.45
N SER A 869 -5.40 -8.17 -5.26
CA SER A 869 -6.80 -8.53 -4.97
C SER A 869 -7.62 -7.38 -4.37
N TYR A 870 -7.05 -6.18 -4.28
CA TYR A 870 -7.70 -5.05 -3.61
C TYR A 870 -7.62 -3.72 -4.37
N VAL A 871 -6.60 -3.53 -5.20
CA VAL A 871 -6.43 -2.29 -5.96
C VAL A 871 -7.16 -2.42 -7.28
N VAL A 872 -8.16 -1.57 -7.50
CA VAL A 872 -8.84 -1.49 -8.80
C VAL A 872 -7.84 -1.00 -9.84
N SER A 873 -7.41 -1.91 -10.69
CA SER A 873 -6.45 -1.69 -11.76
C SER A 873 -6.59 -2.80 -12.80
N ASN A 874 -5.93 -2.65 -13.92
CA ASN A 874 -5.91 -3.66 -14.98
C ASN A 874 -5.31 -5.02 -14.60
N THR A 875 -4.77 -5.17 -13.38
CA THR A 875 -4.22 -6.43 -12.86
C THR A 875 -5.02 -7.03 -11.72
N LEU A 876 -6.19 -6.46 -11.39
CA LEU A 876 -7.01 -6.93 -10.28
C LEU A 876 -7.44 -8.39 -10.49
N GLY A 877 -7.04 -9.29 -9.59
CA GLY A 877 -7.39 -10.72 -9.65
C GLY A 877 -6.74 -11.51 -10.79
N ILE A 878 -5.78 -10.94 -11.50
CA ILE A 878 -5.14 -11.56 -12.65
C ILE A 878 -3.72 -11.97 -12.30
N ASP A 879 -3.43 -13.27 -12.40
CA ASP A 879 -2.05 -13.77 -12.50
C ASP A 879 -1.62 -13.61 -13.96
N ASP A 880 -0.97 -12.50 -14.21
CA ASP A 880 -0.41 -12.18 -15.50
C ASP A 880 0.88 -13.03 -15.72
N LYS A 881 1.05 -13.60 -16.91
CA LYS A 881 2.25 -14.35 -17.32
C LYS A 881 3.58 -13.64 -17.02
N ARG A 882 3.53 -12.38 -16.61
CA ARG A 882 4.65 -11.53 -16.19
C ARG A 882 4.79 -11.42 -14.66
N THR A 883 4.14 -12.29 -13.89
CA THR A 883 4.13 -12.21 -12.42
C THR A 883 5.55 -12.37 -11.84
N TYR A 884 5.92 -11.46 -10.95
CA TYR A 884 7.18 -11.54 -10.19
C TYR A 884 7.10 -12.70 -9.19
N PRO A 885 8.08 -13.62 -9.16
CA PRO A 885 8.04 -14.76 -8.25
C PRO A 885 8.25 -14.31 -6.79
N LEU A 886 7.55 -14.98 -5.88
CA LEU A 886 7.83 -14.83 -4.45
C LEU A 886 9.23 -15.34 -4.12
N TYR A 887 9.87 -14.68 -3.17
CA TYR A 887 11.15 -15.11 -2.61
C TYR A 887 11.00 -15.41 -1.12
N ARG A 888 11.85 -16.31 -0.64
CA ARG A 888 11.99 -16.65 0.77
C ARG A 888 13.25 -15.98 1.31
N THR A 889 13.15 -15.34 2.47
CA THR A 889 14.29 -14.70 3.13
C THR A 889 14.67 -15.49 4.38
N TYR A 890 15.91 -15.95 4.44
CA TYR A 890 16.54 -16.53 5.64
C TYR A 890 17.37 -15.45 6.31
N SER A 891 17.17 -15.22 7.58
CA SER A 891 17.72 -14.04 8.25
C SER A 891 18.36 -14.36 9.59
N LEU A 892 19.40 -13.60 9.94
CA LEU A 892 20.08 -13.58 11.23
C LEU A 892 20.05 -12.17 11.79
N GLY A 893 19.70 -12.03 13.06
CA GLY A 893 19.61 -10.74 13.73
C GLY A 893 20.42 -10.69 15.02
N LEU A 894 20.94 -9.50 15.30
CA LEU A 894 21.68 -9.15 16.51
C LEU A 894 21.09 -7.85 17.07
N SER A 895 20.63 -7.87 18.32
CA SER A 895 20.20 -6.66 19.05
C SER A 895 21.03 -6.51 20.33
N ILE A 896 21.59 -5.32 20.55
CA ILE A 896 22.40 -4.99 21.70
C ILE A 896 21.88 -3.69 22.31
N GLN A 897 21.78 -3.66 23.64
CA GLN A 897 21.49 -2.45 24.40
C GLN A 897 22.58 -2.23 25.48
N PHE A 898 23.11 -1.03 25.47
CA PHE A 898 24.18 -0.61 26.40
C PHE A 898 23.66 0.24 27.53
#